data_7865d255f31e404b8d0282d4d90e2737
#
_entry.id   7865d255f31e404b8d0282d4d90e2737
#
_cell.length_a   1.000
_cell.length_b   1.000
_cell.length_c   1.000
_cell.angle_alpha   90.00
_cell.angle_beta   90.00
_cell.angle_gamma   90.00
#
_symmetry.space_group_name_H-M   'P 1'
#
loop_
_entity.id
_entity.type
_entity.pdbx_description
1 polymer ?
#
loop_
_entity_poly.entity_id
_entity_poly.type
_entity_poly.pdbx_seq_one_letter_code
_entity_poly.pdbx_strand_id
1 'polypeptide(L)'
;MTAPPGYGKTTLMAQWAERIGSRVAWLSCDDADNDPVVLLSALAVALDRMGPVDPAIFSALAASGADITMVPRFVSAVSSVQPPVTVLLDHAEAVTSRQCLNTIAEFALRMPPGWRFALASRTAIPLGTARLRVQGDLVEITADDLAMGPVEAGSLLKGAGLEVGGAEFRDLLTRTEGWPTGLYIAALAMRAGTRQSDIEFTFAGNDVYMGDYLRSELLYRLSDAEVSFLTRTSVLDRMCGPLCDAILSEKGSGAVLEQMEARNLLVVPLDRRREWYRYHHLLRELLQSELRRREPDLIEDLQFRAAMWFEANAMPEAAIGHAQAAGDYDRVARLVLELQQPVWASGRVETVRRWMQRLWDVTSAEHYGAIAAHGSLIFALLGQSGEAERWVAAAERASAVGVLPDGNTMEGTLAYLRACLCRDGVTEMRRDARIGWDGLSPASPYRATMLYFEGVSYLLEDDPDRAAPVLARALEVAAQVGAPPVTAMILAEQCSLAAQRNSWAEVASLAERAVSIVQDGRLDEYFTSALVYAWAARAALHQGDISRGRSYLRRAARLRPLLTYMLPVVSAQSLLEMARCYITLNDPGGAAAVLTQVQDIVGQRPDLGILPALADRLHAGLATIKARAIGPSALTAAELRLLPLLSTHLSFPEIATELFLSPHTVKSQMKSIYRKLGATTRTQAVTRSRELGLLDA
;
A
#
# COMPACT_ATOMS: atom_id res chain seq x y z
N MET A 1 13.25 2.44 -20.52
CA MET A 1 14.51 1.69 -20.75
C MET A 1 14.39 0.33 -20.09
N THR A 2 14.59 -0.73 -20.86
CA THR A 2 14.49 -2.10 -20.35
C THR A 2 15.71 -2.88 -20.82
N ALA A 3 16.57 -3.27 -19.87
CA ALA A 3 17.74 -4.07 -20.16
C ALA A 3 18.20 -4.85 -18.92
N PRO A 4 18.91 -5.95 -19.07
CA PRO A 4 19.50 -6.69 -17.96
C PRO A 4 20.40 -5.82 -17.07
N PRO A 5 20.78 -6.31 -15.90
CA PRO A 5 21.73 -5.62 -15.02
C PRO A 5 23.04 -5.28 -15.75
N GLY A 6 23.67 -4.16 -15.37
CA GLY A 6 24.98 -3.78 -15.91
C GLY A 6 24.99 -3.18 -17.33
N TYR A 7 23.85 -2.96 -17.96
CA TYR A 7 23.77 -2.27 -19.26
C TYR A 7 23.85 -0.74 -19.18
N GLY A 8 24.16 -0.17 -18.03
CA GLY A 8 24.37 1.27 -17.89
C GLY A 8 23.10 2.11 -17.88
N LYS A 9 21.91 1.53 -17.61
CA LYS A 9 20.62 2.25 -17.53
C LYS A 9 20.70 3.47 -16.62
N THR A 10 21.12 3.27 -15.38
CA THR A 10 21.29 4.34 -14.38
C THR A 10 22.32 5.37 -14.85
N THR A 11 23.43 4.92 -15.46
CA THR A 11 24.49 5.79 -15.98
C THR A 11 23.98 6.66 -17.13
N LEU A 12 23.23 6.07 -18.06
CA LEU A 12 22.63 6.82 -19.17
C LEU A 12 21.62 7.86 -18.64
N MET A 13 20.79 7.48 -17.67
CA MET A 13 19.84 8.42 -17.03
C MET A 13 20.59 9.57 -16.34
N ALA A 14 21.69 9.29 -15.64
CA ALA A 14 22.50 10.31 -14.98
C ALA A 14 23.15 11.26 -16.01
N GLN A 15 23.76 10.74 -17.05
CA GLN A 15 24.34 11.53 -18.13
C GLN A 15 23.29 12.36 -18.88
N TRP A 16 22.12 11.79 -19.09
CA TRP A 16 21.01 12.52 -19.69
C TRP A 16 20.52 13.64 -18.76
N ALA A 17 20.36 13.38 -17.47
CA ALA A 17 20.00 14.38 -16.47
C ALA A 17 20.97 15.56 -16.43
N GLU A 18 22.26 15.31 -16.55
CA GLU A 18 23.30 16.35 -16.61
C GLU A 18 23.20 17.21 -17.87
N ARG A 19 22.87 16.61 -19.03
CA ARG A 19 22.87 17.28 -20.34
C ARG A 19 21.61 18.10 -20.62
N ILE A 20 20.45 17.67 -20.11
CA ILE A 20 19.17 18.32 -20.48
C ILE A 20 18.96 19.68 -19.83
N GLY A 21 19.75 20.06 -18.83
CA GLY A 21 19.63 21.35 -18.13
C GLY A 21 18.28 21.61 -17.49
N SER A 22 17.41 20.60 -17.45
CA SER A 22 16.10 20.66 -16.80
C SER A 22 16.22 20.31 -15.31
N ARG A 23 15.17 20.62 -14.54
CA ARG A 23 15.05 20.15 -13.16
C ARG A 23 14.75 18.67 -13.16
N VAL A 24 15.50 17.91 -12.38
CA VAL A 24 15.38 16.44 -12.37
C VAL A 24 14.91 15.96 -11.00
N ALA A 25 13.75 15.32 -10.98
CA ALA A 25 13.25 14.56 -9.84
C ALA A 25 13.62 13.09 -10.04
N TRP A 26 14.51 12.56 -9.20
CA TRP A 26 15.02 11.19 -9.29
C TRP A 26 14.49 10.35 -8.14
N LEU A 27 13.83 9.24 -8.47
CA LEU A 27 13.41 8.20 -7.52
C LEU A 27 14.09 6.88 -7.89
N SER A 28 14.82 6.29 -6.96
CA SER A 28 15.31 4.92 -7.05
C SER A 28 14.35 4.02 -6.32
N CYS A 29 13.60 3.22 -7.06
CA CYS A 29 12.54 2.39 -6.51
C CYS A 29 13.09 1.22 -5.71
N ASP A 30 12.38 0.87 -4.65
CA ASP A 30 12.63 -0.31 -3.82
C ASP A 30 11.31 -1.02 -3.44
N ASP A 31 11.41 -2.05 -2.62
CA ASP A 31 10.25 -2.84 -2.17
C ASP A 31 9.21 -2.03 -1.41
N ALA A 32 9.57 -0.92 -0.75
CA ALA A 32 8.65 -0.07 -0.05
C ALA A 32 7.72 0.68 -1.01
N ASP A 33 8.16 0.95 -2.24
CA ASP A 33 7.39 1.60 -3.30
C ASP A 33 6.25 0.72 -3.87
N ASN A 34 6.07 -0.48 -3.34
CA ASN A 34 4.90 -1.31 -3.59
C ASN A 34 3.65 -0.88 -2.80
N ASP A 35 3.76 0.17 -2.01
CA ASP A 35 2.65 0.90 -1.42
C ASP A 35 2.43 2.20 -2.21
N PRO A 36 1.25 2.44 -2.81
CA PRO A 36 1.01 3.65 -3.61
C PRO A 36 1.19 4.96 -2.84
N VAL A 37 0.97 4.95 -1.52
CA VAL A 37 1.19 6.15 -0.68
C VAL A 37 2.68 6.43 -0.56
N VAL A 38 3.50 5.39 -0.35
CA VAL A 38 4.96 5.53 -0.28
C VAL A 38 5.51 6.04 -1.60
N LEU A 39 5.12 5.39 -2.71
CA LEU A 39 5.54 5.74 -4.06
C LEU A 39 5.22 7.21 -4.40
N LEU A 40 3.96 7.62 -4.22
CA LEU A 40 3.55 9.01 -4.52
C LEU A 40 4.17 10.01 -3.55
N SER A 41 4.36 9.66 -2.28
CA SER A 41 5.05 10.50 -1.31
C SER A 41 6.51 10.71 -1.67
N ALA A 42 7.21 9.64 -2.07
CA ALA A 42 8.60 9.72 -2.53
C ALA A 42 8.74 10.61 -3.79
N LEU A 43 7.81 10.45 -4.75
CA LEU A 43 7.72 11.32 -5.92
C LEU A 43 7.44 12.79 -5.55
N ALA A 44 6.51 13.03 -4.62
CA ALA A 44 6.22 14.39 -4.14
C ALA A 44 7.45 15.03 -3.51
N VAL A 45 8.19 14.32 -2.66
CA VAL A 45 9.43 14.79 -2.02
C VAL A 45 10.52 15.07 -3.08
N ALA A 46 10.64 14.21 -4.09
CA ALA A 46 11.61 14.43 -5.17
C ALA A 46 11.27 15.69 -5.98
N LEU A 47 9.98 15.94 -6.23
CA LEU A 47 9.48 17.12 -6.97
C LEU A 47 9.54 18.40 -6.14
N ASP A 48 9.28 18.35 -4.83
CA ASP A 48 9.36 19.50 -3.93
C ASP A 48 10.76 20.13 -3.86
N ARG A 49 11.79 19.34 -4.11
CA ARG A 49 13.17 19.84 -4.28
C ARG A 49 13.36 20.72 -5.52
N MET A 50 12.45 20.62 -6.48
CA MET A 50 12.49 21.38 -7.76
C MET A 50 11.68 22.67 -7.70
N GLY A 51 10.69 22.74 -6.82
CA GLY A 51 9.82 23.87 -6.60
C GLY A 51 8.70 23.50 -5.63
N PRO A 52 8.04 24.46 -4.99
CA PRO A 52 7.07 24.16 -3.96
C PRO A 52 5.91 23.31 -4.50
N VAL A 53 5.76 22.13 -3.96
CA VAL A 53 4.60 21.26 -4.17
C VAL A 53 3.52 21.66 -3.16
N ASP A 54 2.25 21.61 -3.55
CA ASP A 54 1.16 21.92 -2.63
C ASP A 54 1.26 21.02 -1.39
N PRO A 55 1.50 21.58 -0.17
CA PRO A 55 1.65 20.77 1.04
C PRO A 55 0.42 19.92 1.36
N ALA A 56 -0.76 20.29 0.85
CA ALA A 56 -1.98 19.52 1.01
C ALA A 56 -1.88 18.11 0.41
N ILE A 57 -0.98 17.88 -0.57
CA ILE A 57 -0.82 16.54 -1.15
C ILE A 57 -0.20 15.54 -0.17
N PHE A 58 0.83 15.93 0.59
CA PHE A 58 1.46 15.02 1.57
C PHE A 58 0.45 14.54 2.60
N SER A 59 -0.37 15.46 2.99
CA SER A 59 -1.43 15.19 3.92
C SER A 59 -2.60 14.41 3.28
N ALA A 60 -2.90 14.60 2.00
CA ALA A 60 -3.93 13.83 1.28
C ALA A 60 -3.48 12.38 1.05
N LEU A 61 -2.20 12.16 0.73
CA LEU A 61 -1.61 10.83 0.60
C LEU A 61 -1.65 10.06 1.92
N ALA A 62 -1.36 10.73 3.04
CA ALA A 62 -1.41 10.11 4.36
C ALA A 62 -2.83 9.70 4.82
N ALA A 63 -3.89 10.36 4.31
CA ALA A 63 -5.24 10.19 4.79
C ALA A 63 -6.13 9.25 3.98
N SER A 64 -5.92 9.16 2.65
CA SER A 64 -6.92 8.57 1.74
C SER A 64 -6.59 7.14 1.29
N GLY A 65 -5.40 6.62 1.59
CA GLY A 65 -4.88 5.47 0.87
C GLY A 65 -4.72 5.81 -0.62
N ALA A 66 -3.51 5.79 -1.15
CA ALA A 66 -3.29 6.15 -2.54
C ALA A 66 -3.76 5.02 -3.45
N ASP A 67 -4.92 5.19 -4.06
CA ASP A 67 -5.35 4.40 -5.20
C ASP A 67 -5.16 5.21 -6.51
N ILE A 68 -5.50 4.62 -7.64
CA ILE A 68 -5.39 5.27 -8.95
C ILE A 68 -6.19 6.59 -9.04
N THR A 69 -7.19 6.78 -8.18
CA THR A 69 -8.02 7.99 -8.14
C THR A 69 -7.29 9.19 -7.52
N MET A 70 -6.19 8.94 -6.79
CA MET A 70 -5.34 9.99 -6.23
C MET A 70 -4.40 10.63 -7.26
N VAL A 71 -4.11 9.93 -8.38
CA VAL A 71 -3.17 10.43 -9.40
C VAL A 71 -3.58 11.79 -9.97
N PRO A 72 -4.84 12.07 -10.33
CA PRO A 72 -5.25 13.40 -10.79
C PRO A 72 -5.01 14.50 -9.76
N ARG A 73 -5.25 14.24 -8.48
CA ARG A 73 -4.99 15.19 -7.39
C ARG A 73 -3.49 15.42 -7.21
N PHE A 74 -2.71 14.33 -7.28
CA PHE A 74 -1.26 14.38 -7.23
C PHE A 74 -0.71 15.23 -8.38
N VAL A 75 -1.12 14.97 -9.62
CA VAL A 75 -0.72 15.77 -10.79
C VAL A 75 -1.10 17.24 -10.63
N SER A 76 -2.30 17.55 -10.12
CA SER A 76 -2.71 18.92 -9.83
C SER A 76 -1.81 19.60 -8.79
N ALA A 77 -1.46 18.90 -7.71
CA ALA A 77 -0.61 19.44 -6.65
C ALA A 77 0.83 19.70 -7.10
N VAL A 78 1.37 18.85 -7.98
CA VAL A 78 2.73 19.03 -8.52
C VAL A 78 2.79 19.95 -9.72
N SER A 79 1.67 20.32 -10.32
CA SER A 79 1.61 21.22 -11.49
C SER A 79 2.09 22.65 -11.20
N SER A 80 2.23 23.03 -9.92
CA SER A 80 2.86 24.28 -9.48
C SER A 80 4.37 24.33 -9.76
N VAL A 81 5.01 23.18 -9.92
CA VAL A 81 6.45 23.09 -10.26
C VAL A 81 6.64 23.47 -11.74
N GLN A 82 7.34 24.57 -11.98
CA GLN A 82 7.49 25.16 -13.32
C GLN A 82 8.29 24.23 -14.26
N PRO A 83 7.81 24.02 -15.53
CA PRO A 83 8.57 23.28 -16.53
C PRO A 83 9.84 24.04 -16.97
N PRO A 84 10.85 23.36 -17.56
CA PRO A 84 10.87 21.94 -17.85
C PRO A 84 11.28 21.09 -16.64
N VAL A 85 10.53 20.02 -16.39
CA VAL A 85 10.81 19.05 -15.33
C VAL A 85 11.01 17.66 -15.96
N THR A 86 11.96 16.92 -15.47
CA THR A 86 12.17 15.51 -15.85
C THR A 86 12.05 14.62 -14.62
N VAL A 87 11.15 13.66 -14.68
CA VAL A 87 10.97 12.65 -13.63
C VAL A 87 11.66 11.36 -14.06
N LEU A 88 12.56 10.87 -13.23
CA LEU A 88 13.34 9.66 -13.47
C LEU A 88 12.99 8.61 -12.41
N LEU A 89 12.50 7.45 -12.84
CA LEU A 89 12.33 6.28 -11.99
C LEU A 89 13.39 5.25 -12.35
N ASP A 90 14.27 4.94 -11.42
CA ASP A 90 15.29 3.90 -11.56
C ASP A 90 14.92 2.67 -10.73
N HIS A 91 15.39 1.48 -11.12
CA HIS A 91 15.07 0.20 -10.49
C HIS A 91 13.56 -0.11 -10.41
N ALA A 92 12.80 0.29 -11.42
CA ALA A 92 11.35 0.15 -11.42
C ALA A 92 10.86 -1.32 -11.40
N GLU A 93 11.76 -2.29 -11.63
CA GLU A 93 11.48 -3.72 -11.41
C GLU A 93 11.19 -4.10 -9.97
N ALA A 94 11.58 -3.27 -8.99
CA ALA A 94 11.23 -3.45 -7.59
C ALA A 94 9.73 -3.25 -7.33
N VAL A 95 9.07 -2.48 -8.21
CA VAL A 95 7.64 -2.24 -8.13
C VAL A 95 6.90 -3.38 -8.83
N THR A 96 6.37 -4.30 -8.05
CA THR A 96 5.60 -5.47 -8.51
C THR A 96 4.10 -5.34 -8.24
N SER A 97 3.72 -4.45 -7.33
CA SER A 97 2.32 -4.16 -7.02
C SER A 97 1.60 -3.62 -8.25
N ARG A 98 0.52 -4.31 -8.64
CA ARG A 98 -0.30 -3.92 -9.79
C ARG A 98 -0.91 -2.52 -9.62
N GLN A 99 -1.24 -2.17 -8.39
CA GLN A 99 -1.78 -0.87 -8.05
C GLN A 99 -0.72 0.22 -8.27
N CYS A 100 0.52 0.02 -7.83
CA CYS A 100 1.61 0.96 -8.06
C CYS A 100 1.99 1.08 -9.54
N LEU A 101 2.01 -0.03 -10.27
CA LEU A 101 2.25 -0.01 -11.72
C LEU A 101 1.17 0.79 -12.48
N ASN A 102 -0.09 0.64 -12.09
CA ASN A 102 -1.19 1.43 -12.63
C ASN A 102 -1.05 2.92 -12.25
N THR A 103 -0.63 3.22 -11.04
CA THR A 103 -0.36 4.58 -10.56
C THR A 103 0.76 5.23 -11.37
N ILE A 104 1.86 4.52 -11.62
CA ILE A 104 2.96 5.00 -12.48
C ILE A 104 2.47 5.25 -13.91
N ALA A 105 1.73 4.31 -14.49
CA ALA A 105 1.19 4.44 -15.83
C ALA A 105 0.26 5.65 -15.98
N GLU A 106 -0.66 5.82 -15.05
CA GLU A 106 -1.61 6.92 -15.04
C GLU A 106 -0.92 8.28 -14.81
N PHE A 107 0.10 8.33 -13.93
CA PHE A 107 0.93 9.50 -13.73
C PHE A 107 1.65 9.89 -15.02
N ALA A 108 2.32 8.95 -15.69
CA ALA A 108 3.01 9.19 -16.96
C ALA A 108 2.09 9.71 -18.06
N LEU A 109 0.83 9.22 -18.11
CA LEU A 109 -0.17 9.65 -19.07
C LEU A 109 -0.77 11.05 -18.79
N ARG A 110 -0.71 11.50 -17.54
CA ARG A 110 -1.35 12.76 -17.09
C ARG A 110 -0.36 13.86 -16.74
N MET A 111 0.92 13.66 -17.00
CA MET A 111 1.93 14.66 -16.67
C MET A 111 1.62 16.04 -17.29
N PRO A 112 1.97 17.13 -16.59
CA PRO A 112 1.80 18.47 -17.12
C PRO A 112 2.57 18.68 -18.44
N PRO A 113 2.08 19.53 -19.33
CA PRO A 113 2.81 19.88 -20.57
C PRO A 113 4.22 20.39 -20.29
N GLY A 114 5.20 19.91 -21.07
CA GLY A 114 6.61 20.28 -20.92
C GLY A 114 7.39 19.45 -19.90
N TRP A 115 6.72 18.50 -19.26
CA TRP A 115 7.39 17.52 -18.42
C TRP A 115 7.88 16.32 -19.24
N ARG A 116 8.90 15.64 -18.72
CA ARG A 116 9.44 14.40 -19.29
C ARG A 116 9.47 13.33 -18.23
N PHE A 117 9.24 12.10 -18.67
CA PHE A 117 9.29 10.92 -17.79
C PHE A 117 10.22 9.88 -18.38
N ALA A 118 11.10 9.33 -17.58
CA ALA A 118 11.86 8.16 -17.97
C ALA A 118 11.87 7.14 -16.84
N LEU A 119 11.81 5.88 -17.25
CA LEU A 119 11.79 4.75 -16.35
C LEU A 119 12.84 3.76 -16.80
N ALA A 120 13.64 3.26 -15.85
CA ALA A 120 14.60 2.19 -16.04
C ALA A 120 14.20 0.95 -15.26
N SER A 121 14.21 -0.19 -15.94
CA SER A 121 13.86 -1.49 -15.36
C SER A 121 14.72 -2.60 -15.96
N ARG A 122 14.87 -3.70 -15.25
CA ARG A 122 15.54 -4.92 -15.76
C ARG A 122 14.61 -5.77 -16.62
N THR A 123 13.34 -5.75 -16.32
CA THR A 123 12.31 -6.52 -17.01
C THR A 123 11.27 -5.60 -17.61
N ALA A 124 10.58 -6.08 -18.63
CA ALA A 124 9.48 -5.32 -19.22
C ALA A 124 8.38 -5.10 -18.17
N ILE A 125 8.04 -3.84 -17.94
CA ILE A 125 6.97 -3.46 -17.01
C ILE A 125 5.67 -3.27 -17.81
N PRO A 126 4.55 -3.85 -17.37
CA PRO A 126 3.28 -3.79 -18.10
C PRO A 126 2.56 -2.44 -17.85
N LEU A 127 3.10 -1.35 -18.37
CA LEU A 127 2.55 0.01 -18.20
C LEU A 127 1.45 0.37 -19.22
N GLY A 128 1.01 -0.55 -20.07
CA GLY A 128 -0.03 -0.25 -21.08
C GLY A 128 0.38 0.82 -22.11
N THR A 129 1.65 0.89 -22.45
CA THR A 129 2.28 1.94 -23.30
C THR A 129 1.85 1.94 -24.77
N ALA A 130 0.98 1.04 -25.19
CA ALA A 130 0.58 0.89 -26.59
C ALA A 130 0.03 2.21 -27.20
N ARG A 131 -0.70 2.99 -26.43
CA ARG A 131 -1.24 4.28 -26.87
C ARG A 131 -0.13 5.32 -27.11
N LEU A 132 0.82 5.42 -26.18
CA LEU A 132 1.97 6.35 -26.31
C LEU A 132 2.85 5.97 -27.50
N ARG A 133 3.03 4.66 -27.74
CA ARG A 133 3.78 4.15 -28.91
C ARG A 133 3.12 4.57 -30.22
N VAL A 134 1.80 4.48 -30.34
CA VAL A 134 1.06 4.87 -31.54
C VAL A 134 1.07 6.38 -31.74
N GLN A 135 1.09 7.17 -30.67
CA GLN A 135 1.15 8.63 -30.70
C GLN A 135 2.55 9.17 -30.99
N GLY A 136 3.59 8.35 -30.93
CA GLY A 136 4.99 8.78 -31.10
C GLY A 136 5.57 9.47 -29.86
N ASP A 137 4.89 9.38 -28.72
CA ASP A 137 5.28 10.02 -27.46
C ASP A 137 6.13 9.07 -26.55
N LEU A 138 6.47 7.88 -27.05
CA LEU A 138 7.27 6.88 -26.34
C LEU A 138 8.56 6.57 -27.09
N VAL A 139 9.70 6.69 -26.39
CA VAL A 139 10.99 6.15 -26.82
C VAL A 139 11.28 4.91 -25.97
N GLU A 140 11.43 3.77 -26.62
CA GLU A 140 11.86 2.53 -25.97
C GLU A 140 13.35 2.33 -26.21
N ILE A 141 14.09 2.08 -25.13
CA ILE A 141 15.53 1.80 -25.16
C ILE A 141 15.70 0.39 -24.59
N THR A 142 16.29 -0.50 -25.37
CA THR A 142 16.49 -1.91 -25.06
C THR A 142 17.95 -2.22 -24.73
N ALA A 143 18.26 -3.49 -24.45
CA ALA A 143 19.63 -3.95 -24.26
C ALA A 143 20.49 -3.71 -25.51
N ASP A 144 19.93 -3.91 -26.70
CA ASP A 144 20.63 -3.72 -27.97
C ASP A 144 21.01 -2.24 -28.19
N ASP A 145 20.17 -1.32 -27.75
CA ASP A 145 20.44 0.13 -27.82
C ASP A 145 21.50 0.59 -26.79
N LEU A 146 21.63 -0.16 -25.69
CA LEU A 146 22.56 0.13 -24.60
C LEU A 146 23.89 -0.62 -24.73
N ALA A 147 23.96 -1.62 -25.60
CA ALA A 147 25.19 -2.33 -25.90
C ALA A 147 26.21 -1.36 -26.49
N MET A 148 27.40 -1.33 -25.91
CA MET A 148 28.48 -0.43 -26.35
C MET A 148 29.03 -0.88 -27.69
N GLY A 149 29.00 0.01 -28.68
CA GLY A 149 29.73 -0.16 -29.92
C GLY A 149 31.24 0.01 -29.72
N PRO A 150 32.04 -0.18 -30.80
CA PRO A 150 33.49 -0.10 -30.69
C PRO A 150 34.04 1.25 -30.17
N VAL A 151 33.33 2.34 -30.45
CA VAL A 151 33.74 3.69 -30.04
C VAL A 151 33.50 3.90 -28.54
N GLU A 152 32.32 3.55 -28.06
CA GLU A 152 31.96 3.65 -26.65
C GLU A 152 32.81 2.71 -25.79
N ALA A 153 32.95 1.45 -26.23
CA ALA A 153 33.77 0.45 -25.56
C ALA A 153 35.24 0.90 -25.47
N GLY A 154 35.78 1.45 -26.56
CA GLY A 154 37.12 2.01 -26.57
C GLY A 154 37.31 3.19 -25.62
N SER A 155 36.28 4.06 -25.52
CA SER A 155 36.26 5.18 -24.59
C SER A 155 36.20 4.72 -23.14
N LEU A 156 35.41 3.70 -22.85
CA LEU A 156 35.30 3.10 -21.52
C LEU A 156 36.63 2.47 -21.08
N LEU A 157 37.27 1.68 -21.96
CA LEU A 157 38.58 1.05 -21.68
C LEU A 157 39.66 2.08 -21.45
N LYS A 158 39.71 3.14 -22.29
CA LYS A 158 40.63 4.26 -22.13
C LYS A 158 40.40 5.03 -20.84
N GLY A 159 39.13 5.27 -20.46
CA GLY A 159 38.76 5.85 -19.17
C GLY A 159 39.19 4.98 -17.98
N ALA A 160 39.22 3.67 -18.16
CA ALA A 160 39.78 2.73 -17.20
C ALA A 160 41.31 2.63 -17.23
N GLY A 161 41.99 3.41 -18.04
CA GLY A 161 43.47 3.46 -18.15
C GLY A 161 44.04 2.31 -18.97
N LEU A 162 43.32 1.78 -19.93
CA LEU A 162 43.75 0.71 -20.83
C LEU A 162 43.72 1.15 -22.29
N GLU A 163 44.80 0.90 -23.00
CA GLU A 163 44.88 0.98 -24.46
C GLU A 163 44.91 -0.45 -25.03
N VAL A 164 43.73 -0.97 -25.39
CA VAL A 164 43.57 -2.28 -26.02
C VAL A 164 43.35 -2.06 -27.50
N GLY A 165 44.14 -2.70 -28.34
CA GLY A 165 44.07 -2.50 -29.78
C GLY A 165 43.94 -3.80 -30.58
N GLY A 166 43.52 -3.66 -31.84
CA GLY A 166 43.56 -4.73 -32.82
C GLY A 166 42.63 -5.93 -32.60
N ALA A 167 43.18 -7.12 -32.59
CA ALA A 167 42.44 -8.37 -32.50
C ALA A 167 41.85 -8.57 -31.09
N GLU A 168 42.56 -8.18 -30.08
CA GLU A 168 42.27 -8.30 -28.68
C GLU A 168 41.01 -7.51 -28.26
N PHE A 169 40.93 -6.26 -28.71
CA PHE A 169 39.78 -5.41 -28.53
C PHE A 169 38.49 -6.01 -29.19
N ARG A 170 38.67 -6.54 -30.41
CA ARG A 170 37.53 -7.16 -31.12
C ARG A 170 37.06 -8.42 -30.44
N ASP A 171 37.98 -9.24 -29.94
CA ASP A 171 37.65 -10.44 -29.18
C ASP A 171 36.87 -10.10 -27.88
N LEU A 172 37.39 -9.14 -27.11
CA LEU A 172 36.75 -8.65 -25.90
C LEU A 172 35.36 -8.11 -26.17
N LEU A 173 35.20 -7.26 -27.21
CA LEU A 173 33.89 -6.70 -27.58
C LEU A 173 32.91 -7.77 -28.04
N THR A 174 33.39 -8.75 -28.81
CA THR A 174 32.57 -9.87 -29.28
C THR A 174 32.11 -10.75 -28.12
N ARG A 175 33.01 -11.06 -27.19
CA ARG A 175 32.67 -11.92 -26.02
C ARG A 175 31.78 -11.23 -25.00
N THR A 176 31.92 -9.93 -24.83
CA THR A 176 31.06 -9.15 -23.93
C THR A 176 29.77 -8.70 -24.61
N GLU A 177 29.64 -8.88 -25.92
CA GLU A 177 28.50 -8.38 -26.72
C GLU A 177 28.20 -6.89 -26.46
N GLY A 178 29.24 -6.11 -26.18
CA GLY A 178 29.11 -4.71 -25.83
C GLY A 178 28.51 -4.44 -24.45
N TRP A 179 28.39 -5.45 -23.60
CA TRP A 179 27.86 -5.27 -22.23
C TRP A 179 28.76 -4.37 -21.38
N PRO A 180 28.30 -3.14 -20.98
CA PRO A 180 29.17 -2.16 -20.34
C PRO A 180 29.87 -2.64 -19.08
N THR A 181 29.12 -3.34 -18.20
CA THR A 181 29.72 -3.88 -16.96
C THR A 181 30.71 -5.00 -17.24
N GLY A 182 30.41 -5.87 -18.22
CA GLY A 182 31.34 -6.90 -18.66
C GLY A 182 32.66 -6.31 -19.19
N LEU A 183 32.56 -5.28 -20.01
CA LEU A 183 33.72 -4.53 -20.52
C LEU A 183 34.52 -3.85 -19.39
N TYR A 184 33.81 -3.23 -18.44
CA TYR A 184 34.46 -2.57 -17.30
C TYR A 184 35.14 -3.58 -16.37
N ILE A 185 34.52 -4.71 -16.09
CA ILE A 185 35.11 -5.78 -15.29
C ILE A 185 36.35 -6.37 -16.00
N ALA A 186 36.25 -6.60 -17.30
CA ALA A 186 37.36 -7.06 -18.10
C ALA A 186 38.52 -6.03 -18.07
N ALA A 187 38.21 -4.73 -18.14
CA ALA A 187 39.21 -3.67 -17.99
C ALA A 187 39.91 -3.69 -16.64
N LEU A 188 39.19 -3.90 -15.56
CA LEU A 188 39.78 -4.03 -14.23
C LEU A 188 40.74 -5.25 -14.15
N ALA A 189 40.32 -6.37 -14.74
CA ALA A 189 41.08 -7.60 -14.82
C ALA A 189 42.43 -7.39 -15.56
N MET A 190 42.39 -6.79 -16.74
CA MET A 190 43.56 -6.52 -17.57
C MET A 190 44.55 -5.55 -16.88
N ARG A 191 44.04 -4.52 -16.18
CA ARG A 191 44.89 -3.58 -15.41
C ARG A 191 45.71 -4.25 -14.32
N ALA A 192 45.18 -5.28 -13.74
CA ALA A 192 45.86 -5.95 -12.62
C ALA A 192 46.88 -7.00 -13.07
N GLY A 193 47.16 -7.12 -14.37
CA GLY A 193 48.28 -7.92 -14.91
C GLY A 193 47.99 -9.40 -15.13
N THR A 194 46.74 -9.79 -15.28
CA THR A 194 46.36 -11.16 -15.66
C THR A 194 46.70 -11.42 -17.11
N ARG A 195 47.44 -12.49 -17.40
CA ARG A 195 47.82 -12.84 -18.76
C ARG A 195 46.63 -13.23 -19.59
N GLN A 196 46.57 -12.77 -20.83
CA GLN A 196 45.56 -12.88 -21.84
C GLN A 196 45.07 -14.29 -22.17
N SER A 197 45.89 -15.30 -21.93
CA SER A 197 45.67 -16.69 -22.38
C SER A 197 44.64 -17.46 -21.54
N ASP A 198 44.28 -16.98 -20.37
CA ASP A 198 43.36 -17.73 -19.45
C ASP A 198 41.91 -17.26 -19.47
N ILE A 199 41.58 -16.31 -20.37
CA ILE A 199 40.21 -15.82 -20.50
C ILE A 199 39.49 -16.62 -21.59
N GLU A 200 39.17 -17.89 -21.34
CA GLU A 200 38.18 -18.60 -22.09
C GLU A 200 36.79 -18.14 -21.63
N PHE A 201 36.34 -17.01 -22.14
CA PHE A 201 34.95 -16.52 -21.96
C PHE A 201 34.02 -17.28 -22.85
N THR A 202 33.37 -18.29 -22.32
CA THR A 202 32.19 -18.88 -22.98
C THR A 202 30.96 -18.20 -22.40
N PHE A 203 30.54 -17.07 -22.96
CA PHE A 203 29.28 -16.42 -22.67
C PHE A 203 28.15 -17.26 -23.30
N ALA A 204 27.63 -18.19 -22.55
CA ALA A 204 26.32 -18.77 -22.79
C ALA A 204 25.51 -18.53 -21.53
N GLY A 205 24.61 -17.57 -21.59
CA GLY A 205 23.39 -17.29 -20.83
C GLY A 205 23.11 -17.85 -19.43
N ASN A 206 24.08 -18.36 -18.69
CA ASN A 206 23.91 -18.89 -17.35
C ASN A 206 24.71 -18.08 -16.32
N ASP A 207 24.04 -17.61 -15.26
CA ASP A 207 24.57 -16.88 -14.10
C ASP A 207 25.85 -17.47 -13.49
N VAL A 208 26.11 -18.74 -13.68
CA VAL A 208 27.27 -19.49 -13.18
C VAL A 208 28.60 -18.90 -13.71
N TYR A 209 28.70 -18.57 -14.98
CA TYR A 209 29.93 -18.05 -15.59
C TYR A 209 30.27 -16.63 -15.16
N MET A 210 29.25 -15.82 -14.96
CA MET A 210 29.41 -14.48 -14.39
C MET A 210 29.96 -14.54 -12.97
N GLY A 211 29.36 -15.43 -12.18
CA GLY A 211 29.80 -15.68 -10.81
C GLY A 211 31.26 -16.11 -10.75
N ASP A 212 31.67 -17.03 -11.63
CA ASP A 212 33.06 -17.53 -11.69
C ASP A 212 34.03 -16.44 -12.14
N TYR A 213 33.65 -15.61 -13.10
CA TYR A 213 34.44 -14.48 -13.54
C TYR A 213 34.60 -13.41 -12.45
N LEU A 214 33.50 -12.98 -11.87
CA LEU A 214 33.54 -11.99 -10.78
C LEU A 214 34.33 -12.52 -9.56
N ARG A 215 34.24 -13.83 -9.29
CA ARG A 215 35.04 -14.49 -8.26
C ARG A 215 36.56 -14.43 -8.62
N SER A 216 36.88 -14.87 -9.82
CA SER A 216 38.29 -14.97 -10.23
C SER A 216 38.95 -13.60 -10.34
N GLU A 217 38.27 -12.62 -10.88
CA GLU A 217 38.82 -11.33 -11.23
C GLU A 217 38.61 -10.22 -10.19
N LEU A 218 37.55 -10.28 -9.40
CA LEU A 218 37.27 -9.33 -8.33
C LEU A 218 37.66 -9.88 -6.96
N LEU A 219 37.12 -11.02 -6.56
CA LEU A 219 37.28 -11.52 -5.19
C LEU A 219 38.68 -12.09 -4.92
N TYR A 220 39.30 -12.77 -5.89
CA TYR A 220 40.65 -13.31 -5.74
C TYR A 220 41.75 -12.26 -5.55
N ARG A 221 41.50 -10.98 -5.85
CA ARG A 221 42.45 -9.87 -5.71
C ARG A 221 42.28 -9.08 -4.44
N LEU A 222 41.27 -9.39 -3.68
CA LEU A 222 40.99 -8.79 -2.39
C LEU A 222 41.61 -9.68 -1.29
N SER A 223 42.00 -9.04 -0.21
CA SER A 223 42.38 -9.77 1.00
C SER A 223 41.20 -10.53 1.57
N ASP A 224 41.43 -11.60 2.31
CA ASP A 224 40.38 -12.36 2.98
C ASP A 224 39.53 -11.49 3.89
N ALA A 225 40.10 -10.46 4.51
CA ALA A 225 39.35 -9.49 5.31
C ALA A 225 38.39 -8.65 4.46
N GLU A 226 38.81 -8.18 3.28
CA GLU A 226 37.94 -7.42 2.35
C GLU A 226 36.83 -8.30 1.79
N VAL A 227 37.12 -9.54 1.41
CA VAL A 227 36.12 -10.51 0.93
C VAL A 227 35.09 -10.81 2.03
N SER A 228 35.57 -11.05 3.26
CA SER A 228 34.70 -11.27 4.40
C SER A 228 33.80 -10.06 4.68
N PHE A 229 34.35 -8.86 4.65
CA PHE A 229 33.58 -7.62 4.79
C PHE A 229 32.48 -7.52 3.73
N LEU A 230 32.84 -7.65 2.44
CA LEU A 230 31.89 -7.54 1.33
C LEU A 230 30.80 -8.61 1.41
N THR A 231 31.18 -9.86 1.65
CA THR A 231 30.21 -10.97 1.68
C THR A 231 29.25 -10.84 2.85
N ARG A 232 29.74 -10.56 4.04
CA ARG A 232 28.88 -10.45 5.24
C ARG A 232 27.99 -9.22 5.23
N THR A 233 28.47 -8.08 4.68
CA THR A 233 27.63 -6.87 4.56
C THR A 233 26.67 -6.91 3.38
N SER A 234 26.77 -7.90 2.48
CA SER A 234 25.88 -8.07 1.33
C SER A 234 24.43 -8.36 1.70
N VAL A 235 24.16 -8.76 2.94
CA VAL A 235 22.80 -8.96 3.48
C VAL A 235 22.02 -7.63 3.54
N LEU A 236 22.73 -6.49 3.53
CA LEU A 236 22.14 -5.16 3.61
C LEU A 236 21.75 -4.63 2.23
N ASP A 237 20.55 -4.02 2.13
CA ASP A 237 20.13 -3.29 0.92
C ASP A 237 20.84 -1.94 0.81
N ARG A 238 21.01 -1.28 1.93
CA ARG A 238 21.77 -0.06 2.12
C ARG A 238 22.61 -0.16 3.38
N MET A 239 23.76 0.45 3.37
CA MET A 239 24.73 0.32 4.47
C MET A 239 25.38 1.66 4.79
N CYS A 240 25.75 1.82 6.05
CA CYS A 240 26.57 2.90 6.55
C CYS A 240 27.62 2.33 7.50
N GLY A 241 28.66 3.09 7.80
CA GLY A 241 29.74 2.62 8.67
C GLY A 241 29.23 2.02 9.99
N PRO A 242 28.41 2.75 10.77
CA PRO A 242 27.89 2.23 12.05
C PRO A 242 27.04 0.97 11.93
N LEU A 243 26.27 0.80 10.84
CA LEU A 243 25.51 -0.42 10.60
C LEU A 243 26.42 -1.61 10.29
N CYS A 244 27.41 -1.40 9.42
CA CYS A 244 28.39 -2.43 9.13
C CYS A 244 29.19 -2.82 10.39
N ASP A 245 29.60 -1.84 11.19
CA ASP A 245 30.26 -2.09 12.48
C ASP A 245 29.41 -2.96 13.41
N ALA A 246 28.11 -2.68 13.46
CA ALA A 246 27.18 -3.44 14.30
C ALA A 246 27.00 -4.89 13.84
N ILE A 247 26.81 -5.12 12.53
CA ILE A 247 26.59 -6.48 12.02
C ILE A 247 27.84 -7.33 12.06
N LEU A 248 29.03 -6.72 11.85
CA LEU A 248 30.31 -7.41 11.88
C LEU A 248 30.88 -7.52 13.28
N SER A 249 30.36 -6.77 14.27
CA SER A 249 30.95 -6.63 15.61
C SER A 249 32.39 -6.08 15.58
N GLU A 250 32.66 -5.18 14.63
CA GLU A 250 33.97 -4.56 14.37
C GLU A 250 33.82 -3.03 14.43
N LYS A 251 34.90 -2.30 14.17
CA LYS A 251 34.92 -0.83 14.07
C LYS A 251 35.68 -0.37 12.86
N GLY A 252 35.26 0.77 12.30
CA GLY A 252 35.98 1.40 11.20
C GLY A 252 35.46 1.06 9.81
N SER A 253 34.30 0.43 9.71
CA SER A 253 33.66 0.07 8.42
C SER A 253 33.40 1.26 7.51
N GLY A 254 33.21 2.47 8.06
CA GLY A 254 33.05 3.68 7.25
C GLY A 254 34.28 3.94 6.36
N ALA A 255 35.50 3.86 6.91
CA ALA A 255 36.72 4.01 6.14
C ALA A 255 36.89 2.89 5.09
N VAL A 256 36.49 1.68 5.40
CA VAL A 256 36.48 0.55 4.45
C VAL A 256 35.53 0.83 3.27
N LEU A 257 34.35 1.34 3.52
CA LEU A 257 33.36 1.70 2.47
C LEU A 257 33.90 2.82 1.57
N GLU A 258 34.50 3.87 2.14
CA GLU A 258 35.14 4.96 1.38
C GLU A 258 36.30 4.44 0.53
N GLN A 259 37.16 3.55 1.08
CA GLN A 259 38.23 2.94 0.33
C GLN A 259 37.73 2.07 -0.83
N MET A 260 36.65 1.31 -0.61
CA MET A 260 36.06 0.46 -1.65
C MET A 260 35.43 1.30 -2.75
N GLU A 261 34.72 2.39 -2.42
CA GLU A 261 34.21 3.35 -3.38
C GLU A 261 35.36 3.94 -4.22
N ALA A 262 36.45 4.45 -3.56
CA ALA A 262 37.59 5.03 -4.24
C ALA A 262 38.29 4.03 -5.18
N ARG A 263 38.27 2.74 -4.87
CA ARG A 263 38.80 1.66 -5.72
C ARG A 263 37.81 1.19 -6.79
N ASN A 264 36.64 1.82 -6.94
CA ASN A 264 35.58 1.45 -7.89
C ASN A 264 35.16 -0.03 -7.75
N LEU A 265 35.06 -0.53 -6.53
CA LEU A 265 34.61 -1.90 -6.24
C LEU A 265 33.09 -2.07 -6.27
N LEU A 266 32.38 -1.34 -7.14
CA LEU A 266 30.95 -1.38 -7.32
C LEU A 266 30.16 -1.04 -6.04
N VAL A 267 30.78 -0.27 -5.14
CA VAL A 267 30.13 0.38 -3.99
C VAL A 267 29.69 1.76 -4.43
N VAL A 268 28.39 2.06 -4.30
CA VAL A 268 27.76 3.28 -4.83
C VAL A 268 27.25 4.12 -3.66
N PRO A 269 27.69 5.39 -3.53
CA PRO A 269 27.14 6.27 -2.51
C PRO A 269 25.68 6.64 -2.85
N LEU A 270 24.81 6.67 -1.84
CA LEU A 270 23.40 7.03 -1.98
C LEU A 270 23.12 8.50 -1.70
N ASP A 271 24.06 9.20 -1.08
CA ASP A 271 23.95 10.60 -0.74
C ASP A 271 25.26 11.36 -0.98
N ARG A 272 25.16 12.70 -1.05
CA ARG A 272 26.33 13.57 -1.29
C ARG A 272 27.33 13.62 -0.12
N ARG A 273 26.89 13.24 1.09
CA ARG A 273 27.74 13.20 2.28
C ARG A 273 28.51 11.91 2.40
N ARG A 274 28.19 10.92 1.52
CA ARG A 274 28.80 9.59 1.55
C ARG A 274 28.59 8.89 2.91
N GLU A 275 27.43 9.11 3.50
CA GLU A 275 27.04 8.46 4.75
C GLU A 275 26.43 7.09 4.48
N TRP A 276 25.66 6.98 3.38
CA TRP A 276 24.98 5.77 2.96
C TRP A 276 25.49 5.26 1.63
N TYR A 277 25.64 3.93 1.54
CA TYR A 277 26.13 3.21 0.37
C TYR A 277 25.21 2.05 0.02
N ARG A 278 25.33 1.56 -1.19
CA ARG A 278 24.81 0.25 -1.62
C ARG A 278 25.82 -0.44 -2.52
N TYR A 279 25.72 -1.74 -2.58
CA TYR A 279 26.42 -2.49 -3.62
C TYR A 279 25.71 -2.30 -4.96
N HIS A 280 26.49 -2.33 -6.05
CA HIS A 280 25.92 -2.58 -7.35
C HIS A 280 25.22 -3.94 -7.33
N HIS A 281 24.06 -4.04 -7.95
CA HIS A 281 23.18 -5.20 -7.79
C HIS A 281 23.85 -6.54 -8.12
N LEU A 282 24.58 -6.63 -9.25
CA LEU A 282 25.31 -7.85 -9.63
C LEU A 282 26.36 -8.25 -8.60
N LEU A 283 27.10 -7.29 -8.07
CA LEU A 283 28.05 -7.57 -7.00
C LEU A 283 27.34 -8.10 -5.78
N ARG A 284 26.23 -7.49 -5.37
CA ARG A 284 25.44 -7.94 -4.23
C ARG A 284 24.96 -9.38 -4.40
N GLU A 285 24.39 -9.72 -5.57
CA GLU A 285 23.94 -11.08 -5.87
C GLU A 285 25.07 -12.11 -5.79
N LEU A 286 26.23 -11.77 -6.35
CA LEU A 286 27.41 -12.60 -6.23
C LEU A 286 27.84 -12.78 -4.76
N LEU A 287 27.96 -11.67 -4.02
CA LEU A 287 28.41 -11.68 -2.62
C LEU A 287 27.44 -12.48 -1.74
N GLN A 288 26.13 -12.34 -1.96
CA GLN A 288 25.14 -13.14 -1.27
C GLN A 288 25.21 -14.63 -1.65
N SER A 289 25.53 -14.95 -2.91
CA SER A 289 25.81 -16.33 -3.33
C SER A 289 27.06 -16.89 -2.64
N GLU A 290 28.13 -16.09 -2.55
CA GLU A 290 29.35 -16.46 -1.84
C GLU A 290 29.12 -16.65 -0.34
N LEU A 291 28.34 -15.76 0.29
CA LEU A 291 27.97 -15.87 1.69
C LEU A 291 27.20 -17.18 1.96
N ARG A 292 26.19 -17.48 1.14
CA ARG A 292 25.44 -18.74 1.23
C ARG A 292 26.31 -19.98 1.07
N ARG A 293 27.34 -19.89 0.24
CA ARG A 293 28.27 -21.00 -0.02
C ARG A 293 29.31 -21.19 1.08
N ARG A 294 29.84 -20.09 1.63
CA ARG A 294 30.97 -20.12 2.59
C ARG A 294 30.51 -20.15 4.04
N GLU A 295 29.49 -19.36 4.37
CA GLU A 295 29.06 -19.10 5.74
C GLU A 295 27.51 -19.08 5.84
N PRO A 296 26.81 -20.14 5.42
CA PRO A 296 25.35 -20.17 5.42
C PRO A 296 24.76 -19.93 6.80
N ASP A 297 25.39 -20.48 7.84
CA ASP A 297 24.92 -20.40 9.23
C ASP A 297 25.05 -18.99 9.82
N LEU A 298 25.84 -18.12 9.19
CA LEU A 298 26.02 -16.75 9.66
C LEU A 298 24.92 -15.79 9.17
N ILE A 299 24.20 -16.16 8.12
CA ILE A 299 23.23 -15.27 7.46
C ILE A 299 22.15 -14.81 8.44
N GLU A 300 21.58 -15.75 9.20
CA GLU A 300 20.54 -15.45 10.18
C GLU A 300 21.04 -14.49 11.27
N ASP A 301 22.25 -14.71 11.77
CA ASP A 301 22.85 -13.83 12.79
C ASP A 301 23.14 -12.43 12.25
N LEU A 302 23.67 -12.30 11.02
CA LEU A 302 23.87 -11.01 10.37
C LEU A 302 22.55 -10.25 10.17
N GLN A 303 21.51 -10.93 9.71
CA GLN A 303 20.18 -10.37 9.54
C GLN A 303 19.59 -9.95 10.90
N PHE A 304 19.76 -10.78 11.92
CA PHE A 304 19.33 -10.48 13.28
C PHE A 304 19.99 -9.20 13.83
N ARG A 305 21.33 -9.09 13.68
CA ARG A 305 22.07 -7.89 14.13
C ARG A 305 21.65 -6.64 13.34
N ALA A 306 21.40 -6.78 12.03
CA ALA A 306 20.87 -5.70 11.21
C ALA A 306 19.48 -5.25 11.72
N ALA A 307 18.59 -6.17 12.01
CA ALA A 307 17.27 -5.87 12.57
C ALA A 307 17.39 -5.10 13.90
N MET A 308 18.26 -5.55 14.80
CA MET A 308 18.52 -4.85 16.07
C MET A 308 19.04 -3.44 15.87
N TRP A 309 19.97 -3.25 14.95
CA TRP A 309 20.55 -1.93 14.70
C TRP A 309 19.49 -0.98 14.11
N PHE A 310 18.72 -1.43 13.12
CA PHE A 310 17.68 -0.60 12.50
C PHE A 310 16.60 -0.20 13.52
N GLU A 311 16.21 -1.13 14.39
CA GLU A 311 15.26 -0.84 15.48
C GLU A 311 15.82 0.21 16.45
N ALA A 312 17.06 0.05 16.93
CA ALA A 312 17.73 0.97 17.85
C ALA A 312 17.95 2.37 17.24
N ASN A 313 18.00 2.48 15.90
CA ASN A 313 18.18 3.74 15.19
C ASN A 313 16.87 4.31 14.62
N ALA A 314 15.72 3.95 15.22
CA ALA A 314 14.40 4.46 14.86
C ALA A 314 14.01 4.23 13.39
N MET A 315 14.44 3.11 12.82
CA MET A 315 14.08 2.64 11.48
C MET A 315 13.37 1.27 11.54
N PRO A 316 12.24 1.18 12.29
CA PRO A 316 11.62 -0.12 12.58
C PRO A 316 11.04 -0.82 11.35
N GLU A 317 10.70 -0.10 10.29
CA GLU A 317 10.23 -0.73 9.04
C GLU A 317 11.34 -1.52 8.35
N ALA A 318 12.57 -1.01 8.34
CA ALA A 318 13.73 -1.76 7.85
C ALA A 318 14.05 -2.94 8.78
N ALA A 319 13.91 -2.75 10.09
CA ALA A 319 14.09 -3.81 11.07
C ALA A 319 13.15 -5.00 10.82
N ILE A 320 11.88 -4.76 10.43
CA ILE A 320 10.93 -5.84 10.07
C ILE A 320 11.47 -6.70 8.92
N GLY A 321 12.01 -6.09 7.86
CA GLY A 321 12.54 -6.83 6.73
C GLY A 321 13.71 -7.75 7.10
N HIS A 322 14.66 -7.22 7.88
CA HIS A 322 15.81 -7.98 8.36
C HIS A 322 15.42 -9.04 9.40
N ALA A 323 14.49 -8.74 10.30
CA ALA A 323 13.98 -9.72 11.26
C ALA A 323 13.26 -10.90 10.56
N GLN A 324 12.50 -10.62 9.50
CA GLN A 324 11.90 -11.67 8.67
C GLN A 324 12.95 -12.56 8.01
N ALA A 325 14.02 -11.96 7.49
CA ALA A 325 15.13 -12.70 6.88
C ALA A 325 15.95 -13.51 7.90
N ALA A 326 15.96 -13.10 9.16
CA ALA A 326 16.57 -13.81 10.29
C ALA A 326 15.68 -14.89 10.90
N GLY A 327 14.41 -15.02 10.46
CA GLY A 327 13.47 -15.93 11.12
C GLY A 327 13.03 -15.47 12.53
N ASP A 328 13.34 -14.23 12.93
CA ASP A 328 12.94 -13.66 14.23
C ASP A 328 11.50 -13.12 14.14
N TYR A 329 10.57 -14.07 14.02
CA TYR A 329 9.14 -13.75 13.85
C TYR A 329 8.52 -13.13 15.09
N ASP A 330 9.08 -13.35 16.28
CA ASP A 330 8.63 -12.70 17.51
C ASP A 330 8.89 -11.20 17.46
N ARG A 331 10.06 -10.81 16.99
CA ARG A 331 10.39 -9.39 16.75
C ARG A 331 9.51 -8.80 15.65
N VAL A 332 9.30 -9.52 14.55
CA VAL A 332 8.41 -9.07 13.47
C VAL A 332 7.01 -8.84 14.02
N ALA A 333 6.45 -9.80 14.76
CA ALA A 333 5.12 -9.70 15.33
C ALA A 333 5.02 -8.48 16.27
N ARG A 334 6.00 -8.28 17.15
CA ARG A 334 6.05 -7.14 18.06
C ARG A 334 6.09 -5.82 17.31
N LEU A 335 7.02 -5.66 16.36
CA LEU A 335 7.15 -4.43 15.57
C LEU A 335 5.91 -4.16 14.72
N VAL A 336 5.30 -5.19 14.15
CA VAL A 336 4.06 -5.04 13.38
C VAL A 336 2.92 -4.59 14.30
N LEU A 337 2.79 -5.14 15.51
CA LEU A 337 1.78 -4.69 16.49
C LEU A 337 1.97 -3.23 16.90
N GLU A 338 3.22 -2.79 17.09
CA GLU A 338 3.54 -1.42 17.46
C GLU A 338 3.29 -0.42 16.30
N LEU A 339 3.60 -0.81 15.06
CA LEU A 339 3.59 0.07 13.90
C LEU A 339 2.28 0.03 13.10
N GLN A 340 1.50 -1.03 13.20
CA GLN A 340 0.33 -1.23 12.35
C GLN A 340 -0.65 -0.04 12.38
N GLN A 341 -0.95 0.46 13.57
CA GLN A 341 -1.93 1.54 13.75
C GLN A 341 -1.42 2.89 13.20
N PRO A 342 -0.22 3.39 13.54
CA PRO A 342 0.28 4.63 12.94
C PRO A 342 0.51 4.51 11.43
N VAL A 343 0.96 3.36 10.93
CA VAL A 343 1.14 3.14 9.48
C VAL A 343 -0.20 3.07 8.78
N TRP A 344 -1.18 2.39 9.36
CA TRP A 344 -2.56 2.39 8.85
C TRP A 344 -3.16 3.81 8.84
N ALA A 345 -3.03 4.55 9.94
CA ALA A 345 -3.53 5.92 10.06
C ALA A 345 -2.87 6.89 9.06
N SER A 346 -1.66 6.58 8.59
CA SER A 346 -0.99 7.33 7.51
C SER A 346 -1.46 6.93 6.10
N GLY A 347 -2.49 6.08 5.97
CA GLY A 347 -3.04 5.61 4.70
C GLY A 347 -2.27 4.45 4.04
N ARG A 348 -1.20 3.95 4.67
CA ARG A 348 -0.33 2.89 4.13
C ARG A 348 -0.86 1.49 4.47
N VAL A 349 -2.11 1.25 4.10
CA VAL A 349 -2.86 0.02 4.40
C VAL A 349 -2.20 -1.21 3.79
N GLU A 350 -1.73 -1.08 2.56
CA GLU A 350 -1.09 -2.17 1.82
C GLU A 350 0.23 -2.62 2.45
N THR A 351 0.97 -1.70 3.05
CA THR A 351 2.19 -2.03 3.81
C THR A 351 1.86 -2.91 5.01
N VAL A 352 0.83 -2.53 5.79
CA VAL A 352 0.39 -3.32 6.95
C VAL A 352 -0.14 -4.68 6.52
N ARG A 353 -0.99 -4.73 5.47
CA ARG A 353 -1.50 -5.99 4.90
C ARG A 353 -0.35 -6.93 4.51
N ARG A 354 0.67 -6.41 3.84
CA ARG A 354 1.83 -7.19 3.38
C ARG A 354 2.66 -7.75 4.55
N TRP A 355 2.89 -6.97 5.61
CA TRP A 355 3.56 -7.45 6.80
C TRP A 355 2.80 -8.60 7.46
N MET A 356 1.49 -8.45 7.61
CA MET A 356 0.64 -9.48 8.19
C MET A 356 0.59 -10.73 7.32
N GLN A 357 0.42 -10.59 6.00
CA GLN A 357 0.39 -11.72 5.08
C GLN A 357 1.70 -12.52 5.12
N ARG A 358 2.85 -11.86 5.15
CA ARG A 358 4.15 -12.55 5.27
C ARG A 358 4.29 -13.33 6.56
N LEU A 359 3.80 -12.79 7.68
CA LEU A 359 3.76 -13.54 8.94
C LEU A 359 2.85 -14.76 8.84
N TRP A 360 1.70 -14.62 8.19
CA TRP A 360 0.77 -15.73 7.95
C TRP A 360 1.40 -16.86 7.14
N ASP A 361 2.11 -16.54 6.07
CA ASP A 361 2.65 -17.52 5.13
C ASP A 361 3.80 -18.37 5.75
N VAL A 362 4.48 -17.85 6.75
CA VAL A 362 5.69 -18.48 7.32
C VAL A 362 5.45 -19.12 8.70
N THR A 363 4.45 -18.64 9.45
CA THR A 363 4.17 -19.13 10.80
C THR A 363 2.74 -19.63 10.90
N SER A 364 2.46 -20.55 11.84
CA SER A 364 1.05 -20.79 12.16
C SER A 364 0.50 -19.53 12.82
N ALA A 365 -0.52 -18.91 12.23
CA ALA A 365 -1.15 -17.71 12.77
C ALA A 365 -1.69 -17.89 14.19
N GLU A 366 -1.88 -19.14 14.62
CA GLU A 366 -2.26 -19.54 15.97
C GLU A 366 -1.20 -19.17 17.01
N HIS A 367 0.08 -19.14 16.60
CA HIS A 367 1.18 -18.76 17.48
C HIS A 367 1.17 -17.26 17.82
N TYR A 368 0.67 -16.45 16.89
CA TYR A 368 0.60 -14.98 17.03
C TYR A 368 -0.84 -14.49 17.06
N GLY A 369 -1.61 -14.92 18.06
CA GLY A 369 -3.03 -14.63 18.18
C GLY A 369 -3.38 -13.14 18.11
N ALA A 370 -2.55 -12.25 18.65
CA ALA A 370 -2.74 -10.82 18.57
C ALA A 370 -2.62 -10.31 17.12
N ILE A 371 -1.63 -10.80 16.36
CA ILE A 371 -1.51 -10.48 14.93
C ILE A 371 -2.71 -11.00 14.17
N ALA A 372 -3.18 -12.22 14.49
CA ALA A 372 -4.36 -12.79 13.87
C ALA A 372 -5.62 -11.94 14.17
N ALA A 373 -5.80 -11.49 15.40
CA ALA A 373 -6.91 -10.63 15.77
C ALA A 373 -6.89 -9.28 15.04
N HIS A 374 -5.75 -8.59 15.03
CA HIS A 374 -5.61 -7.32 14.31
C HIS A 374 -5.69 -7.49 12.79
N GLY A 375 -5.10 -8.55 12.23
CA GLY A 375 -5.19 -8.88 10.81
C GLY A 375 -6.62 -9.09 10.37
N SER A 376 -7.42 -9.82 11.16
CA SER A 376 -8.84 -10.04 10.86
C SER A 376 -9.63 -8.74 10.76
N LEU A 377 -9.39 -7.78 11.66
CA LEU A 377 -10.04 -6.48 11.64
C LEU A 377 -9.60 -5.63 10.44
N ILE A 378 -8.31 -5.67 10.10
CA ILE A 378 -7.80 -4.98 8.90
C ILE A 378 -8.49 -5.50 7.64
N PHE A 379 -8.54 -6.82 7.44
CA PHE A 379 -9.23 -7.40 6.30
C PHE A 379 -10.74 -7.14 6.32
N ALA A 380 -11.37 -7.12 7.52
CA ALA A 380 -12.76 -6.75 7.68
C ALA A 380 -13.03 -5.29 7.27
N LEU A 381 -12.18 -4.34 7.70
CA LEU A 381 -12.25 -2.93 7.33
C LEU A 381 -12.02 -2.70 5.83
N LEU A 382 -11.26 -3.56 5.16
CA LEU A 382 -11.05 -3.56 3.71
C LEU A 382 -12.19 -4.25 2.93
N GLY A 383 -13.20 -4.78 3.61
CA GLY A 383 -14.31 -5.51 2.99
C GLY A 383 -13.92 -6.89 2.45
N GLN A 384 -12.77 -7.43 2.83
CA GLN A 384 -12.25 -8.72 2.40
C GLN A 384 -12.69 -9.84 3.36
N SER A 385 -13.99 -10.16 3.34
CA SER A 385 -14.61 -11.04 4.32
C SER A 385 -14.00 -12.45 4.40
N GLY A 386 -13.63 -13.05 3.27
CA GLY A 386 -13.03 -14.39 3.24
C GLY A 386 -11.68 -14.45 3.96
N GLU A 387 -10.82 -13.45 3.72
CA GLU A 387 -9.54 -13.34 4.43
C GLU A 387 -9.79 -13.06 5.92
N ALA A 388 -10.66 -12.11 6.24
CA ALA A 388 -11.00 -11.78 7.62
C ALA A 388 -11.44 -13.01 8.42
N GLU A 389 -12.30 -13.88 7.86
CA GLU A 389 -12.75 -15.12 8.51
C GLU A 389 -11.61 -16.11 8.78
N ARG A 390 -10.67 -16.26 7.84
CA ARG A 390 -9.49 -17.10 8.04
C ARG A 390 -8.66 -16.63 9.25
N TRP A 391 -8.45 -15.31 9.34
CA TRP A 391 -7.68 -14.71 10.42
C TRP A 391 -8.43 -14.76 11.76
N VAL A 392 -9.76 -14.60 11.76
CA VAL A 392 -10.58 -14.80 12.96
C VAL A 392 -10.41 -16.23 13.50
N ALA A 393 -10.55 -17.22 12.62
CA ALA A 393 -10.43 -18.62 13.03
C ALA A 393 -9.05 -18.93 13.66
N ALA A 394 -8.00 -18.28 13.21
CA ALA A 394 -6.67 -18.38 13.81
C ALA A 394 -6.59 -17.66 15.17
N ALA A 395 -7.15 -16.46 15.28
CA ALA A 395 -7.19 -15.72 16.54
C ALA A 395 -7.94 -16.47 17.64
N GLU A 396 -9.07 -17.10 17.28
CA GLU A 396 -9.88 -17.90 18.23
C GLU A 396 -9.19 -19.17 18.71
N ARG A 397 -8.27 -19.74 17.92
CA ARG A 397 -7.46 -20.91 18.35
C ARG A 397 -6.24 -20.54 19.18
N ALA A 398 -5.86 -19.27 19.20
CA ALA A 398 -4.71 -18.82 19.96
C ALA A 398 -4.97 -18.82 21.47
N SER A 399 -3.89 -18.92 22.25
CA SER A 399 -3.99 -18.80 23.71
C SER A 399 -4.44 -17.40 24.13
N ALA A 400 -5.48 -17.33 24.95
CA ALA A 400 -6.00 -16.06 25.50
C ALA A 400 -5.16 -15.51 26.69
N VAL A 401 -4.00 -16.10 26.96
CA VAL A 401 -3.18 -15.76 28.14
C VAL A 401 -2.01 -14.87 27.74
N GLY A 402 -1.79 -13.78 28.48
CA GLY A 402 -0.61 -12.93 28.37
C GLY A 402 -0.93 -11.45 28.19
N VAL A 403 0.11 -10.64 28.39
CA VAL A 403 0.12 -9.20 28.12
C VAL A 403 0.95 -8.97 26.87
N LEU A 404 0.41 -8.18 25.95
CA LEU A 404 1.02 -7.84 24.67
C LEU A 404 2.01 -6.66 24.84
N PRO A 405 2.92 -6.46 23.86
CA PRO A 405 3.89 -5.36 23.92
C PRO A 405 3.27 -3.96 24.04
N ASP A 406 2.07 -3.77 23.51
CA ASP A 406 1.30 -2.53 23.62
C ASP A 406 0.58 -2.35 24.97
N GLY A 407 0.77 -3.26 25.91
CA GLY A 407 0.17 -3.27 27.24
C GLY A 407 -1.28 -3.77 27.28
N ASN A 408 -1.86 -4.19 26.15
CA ASN A 408 -3.15 -4.86 26.12
C ASN A 408 -3.03 -6.31 26.63
N THR A 409 -4.08 -6.85 27.24
CA THR A 409 -4.14 -8.29 27.46
C THR A 409 -4.60 -9.00 26.20
N MET A 410 -4.16 -10.26 26.01
CA MET A 410 -4.62 -11.05 24.86
C MET A 410 -6.13 -11.27 24.91
N GLU A 411 -6.69 -11.53 26.11
CA GLU A 411 -8.15 -11.65 26.31
C GLU A 411 -8.88 -10.35 25.93
N GLY A 412 -8.35 -9.18 26.32
CA GLY A 412 -8.92 -7.89 25.96
C GLY A 412 -8.91 -7.66 24.43
N THR A 413 -7.82 -8.08 23.77
CA THR A 413 -7.71 -7.98 22.30
C THR A 413 -8.68 -8.91 21.58
N LEU A 414 -8.85 -10.14 22.06
CA LEU A 414 -9.85 -11.08 21.54
C LEU A 414 -11.29 -10.60 21.80
N ALA A 415 -11.54 -10.03 22.96
CA ALA A 415 -12.85 -9.47 23.29
C ALA A 415 -13.16 -8.26 22.40
N TYR A 416 -12.17 -7.38 22.13
CA TYR A 416 -12.31 -6.32 21.14
C TYR A 416 -12.71 -6.87 19.74
N LEU A 417 -12.02 -7.90 19.29
CA LEU A 417 -12.35 -8.55 18.02
C LEU A 417 -13.81 -9.09 18.03
N ARG A 418 -14.19 -9.86 19.07
CA ARG A 418 -15.54 -10.43 19.18
C ARG A 418 -16.63 -9.36 19.21
N ALA A 419 -16.40 -8.27 19.95
CA ALA A 419 -17.34 -7.14 19.98
C ALA A 419 -17.52 -6.51 18.58
N CYS A 420 -16.45 -6.33 17.82
CA CYS A 420 -16.52 -5.81 16.45
C CYS A 420 -17.30 -6.73 15.51
N LEU A 421 -17.10 -8.05 15.62
CA LEU A 421 -17.72 -9.06 14.76
C LEU A 421 -19.18 -9.35 15.08
N CYS A 422 -19.60 -9.12 16.32
CA CYS A 422 -20.95 -9.36 16.84
C CYS A 422 -21.55 -10.70 16.31
N ARG A 423 -20.77 -11.81 16.45
CA ARG A 423 -21.18 -13.14 15.95
C ARG A 423 -22.27 -13.76 16.78
N ASP A 424 -22.17 -13.60 18.09
CA ASP A 424 -23.00 -14.26 19.10
C ASP A 424 -24.13 -13.34 19.61
N GLY A 425 -24.41 -12.26 18.86
CA GLY A 425 -25.50 -11.33 19.14
C GLY A 425 -25.13 -10.14 20.00
N VAL A 426 -26.11 -9.25 20.18
CA VAL A 426 -25.92 -7.94 20.81
C VAL A 426 -25.57 -8.06 22.29
N THR A 427 -26.14 -9.04 23.01
CA THR A 427 -25.87 -9.23 24.44
C THR A 427 -24.44 -9.69 24.68
N GLU A 428 -23.92 -10.62 23.88
CA GLU A 428 -22.53 -11.06 23.97
C GLU A 428 -21.57 -9.94 23.50
N MET A 429 -21.92 -9.20 22.44
CA MET A 429 -21.17 -8.00 22.03
C MET A 429 -20.95 -7.04 23.19
N ARG A 430 -21.99 -6.78 24.02
CA ARG A 430 -21.88 -5.93 25.20
C ARG A 430 -20.98 -6.54 26.26
N ARG A 431 -21.06 -7.84 26.49
CA ARG A 431 -20.19 -8.56 27.42
C ARG A 431 -18.73 -8.49 26.98
N ASP A 432 -18.45 -8.74 25.71
CA ASP A 432 -17.11 -8.63 25.14
C ASP A 432 -16.58 -7.19 25.19
N ALA A 433 -17.43 -6.19 24.97
CA ALA A 433 -17.06 -4.79 25.10
C ALA A 433 -16.58 -4.45 26.53
N ARG A 434 -17.21 -5.01 27.56
CA ARG A 434 -16.77 -4.85 28.97
C ARG A 434 -15.46 -5.57 29.26
N ILE A 435 -15.32 -6.82 28.81
CA ILE A 435 -14.07 -7.56 28.93
C ILE A 435 -12.94 -6.81 28.21
N GLY A 436 -13.20 -6.32 27.01
CA GLY A 436 -12.25 -5.48 26.27
C GLY A 436 -11.88 -4.20 27.00
N TRP A 437 -12.86 -3.52 27.60
CA TRP A 437 -12.60 -2.32 28.40
C TRP A 437 -11.63 -2.58 29.56
N ASP A 438 -11.79 -3.69 30.27
CA ASP A 438 -10.95 -4.06 31.40
C ASP A 438 -9.57 -4.59 30.95
N GLY A 439 -9.51 -5.27 29.81
CA GLY A 439 -8.30 -5.90 29.30
C GLY A 439 -7.40 -5.01 28.42
N LEU A 440 -7.94 -3.90 27.88
CA LEU A 440 -7.16 -2.98 27.06
C LEU A 440 -6.45 -1.93 27.94
N SER A 441 -5.21 -1.60 27.55
CA SER A 441 -4.41 -0.55 28.20
C SER A 441 -5.16 0.79 28.24
N PRO A 442 -5.02 1.58 29.33
CA PRO A 442 -5.61 2.93 29.39
C PRO A 442 -5.22 3.85 28.24
N ALA A 443 -4.04 3.65 27.64
CA ALA A 443 -3.56 4.41 26.49
C ALA A 443 -4.00 3.80 25.13
N SER A 444 -4.65 2.66 25.14
CA SER A 444 -5.07 1.98 23.91
C SER A 444 -6.11 2.80 23.14
N PRO A 445 -5.92 3.11 21.85
CA PRO A 445 -6.89 3.81 21.02
C PRO A 445 -8.19 3.01 20.85
N TYR A 446 -8.15 1.71 21.08
CA TYR A 446 -9.32 0.82 20.95
C TYR A 446 -10.25 0.87 22.16
N ARG A 447 -9.81 1.47 23.28
CA ARG A 447 -10.60 1.52 24.50
C ARG A 447 -11.91 2.28 24.36
N ALA A 448 -11.89 3.39 23.63
CA ALA A 448 -13.10 4.15 23.31
C ALA A 448 -14.11 3.33 22.48
N THR A 449 -13.61 2.43 21.62
CA THR A 449 -14.44 1.53 20.82
C THR A 449 -15.22 0.54 21.69
N MET A 450 -14.69 0.15 22.83
CA MET A 450 -15.40 -0.74 23.77
C MET A 450 -16.62 -0.04 24.37
N LEU A 451 -16.46 1.20 24.82
CA LEU A 451 -17.61 1.99 25.30
C LEU A 451 -18.60 2.30 24.17
N TYR A 452 -18.10 2.53 22.95
CA TYR A 452 -18.97 2.67 21.77
C TYR A 452 -19.87 1.43 21.59
N PHE A 453 -19.29 0.22 21.56
CA PHE A 453 -20.08 -1.01 21.40
C PHE A 453 -20.98 -1.28 22.60
N GLU A 454 -20.56 -0.97 23.83
CA GLU A 454 -21.46 -1.05 24.98
C GLU A 454 -22.65 -0.11 24.82
N GLY A 455 -22.42 1.15 24.43
CA GLY A 455 -23.50 2.11 24.20
C GLY A 455 -24.42 1.72 23.05
N VAL A 456 -23.84 1.27 21.93
CA VAL A 456 -24.58 0.83 20.77
C VAL A 456 -25.43 -0.43 21.07
N SER A 457 -24.93 -1.33 21.92
CA SER A 457 -25.71 -2.52 22.30
C SER A 457 -27.04 -2.15 22.95
N TYR A 458 -27.07 -1.12 23.76
CA TYR A 458 -28.33 -0.63 24.35
C TYR A 458 -29.25 -0.01 23.30
N LEU A 459 -28.70 0.72 22.29
CA LEU A 459 -29.51 1.20 21.16
C LEU A 459 -30.14 0.07 20.36
N LEU A 460 -29.40 -1.02 20.17
CA LEU A 460 -29.87 -2.21 19.47
C LEU A 460 -30.88 -3.02 20.24
N GLU A 461 -30.95 -2.83 21.57
CA GLU A 461 -32.00 -3.39 22.44
C GLU A 461 -33.18 -2.40 22.68
N ASP A 462 -33.22 -1.29 21.95
CA ASP A 462 -34.25 -0.22 22.06
C ASP A 462 -34.25 0.48 23.46
N ASP A 463 -33.08 0.61 24.08
CA ASP A 463 -32.89 1.27 25.40
C ASP A 463 -32.00 2.54 25.25
N PRO A 464 -32.57 3.64 24.72
CA PRO A 464 -31.84 4.89 24.51
C PRO A 464 -31.40 5.57 25.83
N ASP A 465 -32.07 5.32 26.93
CA ASP A 465 -31.79 5.94 28.23
C ASP A 465 -30.48 5.40 28.82
N ARG A 466 -30.21 4.11 28.65
CA ARG A 466 -28.91 3.51 29.01
C ARG A 466 -27.82 3.81 27.99
N ALA A 467 -28.15 3.91 26.71
CA ALA A 467 -27.19 4.19 25.65
C ALA A 467 -26.54 5.59 25.79
N ALA A 468 -27.36 6.61 26.06
CA ALA A 468 -26.93 8.01 26.05
C ALA A 468 -25.75 8.31 27.01
N PRO A 469 -25.76 7.93 28.30
CA PRO A 469 -24.63 8.21 29.20
C PRO A 469 -23.37 7.42 28.82
N VAL A 470 -23.50 6.19 28.31
CA VAL A 470 -22.36 5.39 27.90
C VAL A 470 -21.69 6.00 26.66
N LEU A 471 -22.47 6.42 25.66
CA LEU A 471 -21.95 7.09 24.47
C LEU A 471 -21.33 8.47 24.78
N ALA A 472 -21.87 9.20 25.76
CA ALA A 472 -21.24 10.45 26.24
C ALA A 472 -19.87 10.17 26.85
N ARG A 473 -19.75 9.17 27.72
CA ARG A 473 -18.46 8.74 28.28
C ARG A 473 -17.50 8.22 27.20
N ALA A 474 -17.99 7.49 26.19
CA ALA A 474 -17.18 7.04 25.06
C ALA A 474 -16.57 8.21 24.30
N LEU A 475 -17.31 9.32 24.14
CA LEU A 475 -16.84 10.52 23.47
C LEU A 475 -15.69 11.20 24.25
N GLU A 476 -15.80 11.26 25.58
CA GLU A 476 -14.74 11.79 26.45
C GLU A 476 -13.45 10.97 26.33
N VAL A 477 -13.57 9.64 26.41
CA VAL A 477 -12.42 8.72 26.28
C VAL A 477 -11.81 8.81 24.87
N ALA A 478 -12.63 8.87 23.82
CA ALA A 478 -12.14 9.00 22.45
C ALA A 478 -11.34 10.30 22.24
N ALA A 479 -11.73 11.38 22.88
CA ALA A 479 -10.99 12.64 22.86
C ALA A 479 -9.64 12.52 23.61
N GLN A 480 -9.61 11.82 24.74
CA GLN A 480 -8.39 11.62 25.54
C GLN A 480 -7.34 10.76 24.81
N VAL A 481 -7.77 9.70 24.14
CA VAL A 481 -6.84 8.78 23.43
C VAL A 481 -6.57 9.21 21.98
N GLY A 482 -7.19 10.29 21.51
CA GLY A 482 -6.99 10.78 20.15
C GLY A 482 -7.47 9.81 19.08
N ALA A 483 -8.74 9.35 19.15
CA ALA A 483 -9.34 8.38 18.25
C ALA A 483 -10.41 9.01 17.31
N PRO A 484 -10.06 9.81 16.29
CA PRO A 484 -11.01 10.52 15.44
C PRO A 484 -12.05 9.62 14.77
N PRO A 485 -11.72 8.41 14.24
CA PRO A 485 -12.72 7.55 13.62
C PRO A 485 -13.84 7.16 14.60
N VAL A 486 -13.47 6.80 15.82
CA VAL A 486 -14.42 6.41 16.87
C VAL A 486 -15.24 7.62 17.34
N THR A 487 -14.60 8.78 17.48
CA THR A 487 -15.28 10.04 17.82
C THR A 487 -16.38 10.36 16.80
N ALA A 488 -16.08 10.25 15.51
CA ALA A 488 -17.05 10.49 14.46
C ALA A 488 -18.23 9.47 14.48
N MET A 489 -17.93 8.20 14.77
CA MET A 489 -18.94 7.15 14.94
C MET A 489 -19.86 7.45 16.13
N ILE A 490 -19.32 7.82 17.29
CA ILE A 490 -20.12 8.14 18.48
C ILE A 490 -21.06 9.31 18.19
N LEU A 491 -20.58 10.35 17.52
CA LEU A 491 -21.43 11.48 17.11
C LEU A 491 -22.56 11.02 16.14
N ALA A 492 -22.28 10.07 15.26
CA ALA A 492 -23.31 9.50 14.38
C ALA A 492 -24.37 8.71 15.17
N GLU A 493 -23.98 7.99 16.22
CA GLU A 493 -24.97 7.33 17.11
C GLU A 493 -25.76 8.34 17.94
N GLN A 494 -25.14 9.44 18.37
CA GLN A 494 -25.87 10.53 19.01
C GLN A 494 -26.87 11.18 18.06
N CYS A 495 -26.62 11.20 16.74
CA CYS A 495 -27.65 11.57 15.75
C CYS A 495 -28.87 10.63 15.81
N SER A 496 -28.64 9.32 16.00
CA SER A 496 -29.74 8.36 16.17
C SER A 496 -30.60 8.69 17.39
N LEU A 497 -29.96 8.96 18.55
CA LEU A 497 -30.66 9.35 19.77
C LEU A 497 -31.44 10.66 19.61
N ALA A 498 -30.84 11.67 19.00
CA ALA A 498 -31.49 12.95 18.75
C ALA A 498 -32.66 12.81 17.77
N ALA A 499 -32.55 11.97 16.74
CA ALA A 499 -33.59 11.70 15.76
C ALA A 499 -34.80 10.97 16.39
N GLN A 500 -34.58 10.06 17.35
CA GLN A 500 -35.67 9.40 18.10
C GLN A 500 -36.48 10.41 18.91
N ARG A 501 -35.83 11.47 19.44
CA ARG A 501 -36.47 12.59 20.14
C ARG A 501 -37.03 13.66 19.20
N ASN A 502 -36.94 13.44 17.89
CA ASN A 502 -37.33 14.40 16.86
C ASN A 502 -36.56 15.76 16.92
N SER A 503 -35.36 15.75 17.49
CA SER A 503 -34.50 16.94 17.65
C SER A 503 -33.60 17.15 16.42
N TRP A 504 -34.18 17.48 15.26
CA TRP A 504 -33.47 17.55 13.99
C TRP A 504 -32.41 18.68 13.92
N ALA A 505 -32.57 19.75 14.70
CA ALA A 505 -31.51 20.76 14.82
C ALA A 505 -30.25 20.21 15.50
N GLU A 506 -30.44 19.35 16.52
CA GLU A 506 -29.34 18.64 17.19
C GLU A 506 -28.70 17.61 16.26
N VAL A 507 -29.51 16.82 15.50
CA VAL A 507 -28.99 15.91 14.48
C VAL A 507 -28.09 16.63 13.46
N ALA A 508 -28.51 17.79 12.97
CA ALA A 508 -27.72 18.55 12.01
C ALA A 508 -26.38 19.03 12.61
N SER A 509 -26.41 19.53 13.83
CA SER A 509 -25.19 19.98 14.54
C SER A 509 -24.21 18.84 14.80
N LEU A 510 -24.71 17.70 15.28
CA LEU A 510 -23.90 16.50 15.53
C LEU A 510 -23.31 15.93 14.23
N ALA A 511 -24.10 15.86 13.16
CA ALA A 511 -23.67 15.37 11.86
C ALA A 511 -22.59 16.29 11.24
N GLU A 512 -22.73 17.62 11.37
CA GLU A 512 -21.71 18.56 10.89
C GLU A 512 -20.39 18.41 11.66
N ARG A 513 -20.45 18.25 12.98
CA ARG A 513 -19.26 17.98 13.79
C ARG A 513 -18.60 16.66 13.39
N ALA A 514 -19.39 15.61 13.18
CA ALA A 514 -18.86 14.32 12.74
C ALA A 514 -18.20 14.41 11.35
N VAL A 515 -18.80 15.14 10.41
CA VAL A 515 -18.24 15.38 9.06
C VAL A 515 -16.93 16.19 9.15
N SER A 516 -16.87 17.22 10.00
CA SER A 516 -15.63 17.99 10.22
C SER A 516 -14.50 17.08 10.68
N ILE A 517 -14.74 16.21 11.68
CA ILE A 517 -13.74 15.24 12.16
C ILE A 517 -13.28 14.30 11.05
N VAL A 518 -14.21 13.81 10.21
CA VAL A 518 -13.87 12.95 9.07
C VAL A 518 -12.98 13.70 8.07
N GLN A 519 -13.31 14.95 7.74
CA GLN A 519 -12.55 15.76 6.78
C GLN A 519 -11.20 16.21 7.33
N ASP A 520 -11.15 16.69 8.57
CA ASP A 520 -9.92 17.12 9.24
C ASP A 520 -8.95 15.96 9.45
N GLY A 521 -9.51 14.78 9.79
CA GLY A 521 -8.78 13.51 9.92
C GLY A 521 -8.52 12.79 8.61
N ARG A 522 -9.06 13.30 7.49
CA ARG A 522 -8.98 12.69 6.15
C ARG A 522 -9.44 11.24 6.10
N LEU A 523 -10.53 10.99 6.76
CA LEU A 523 -11.13 9.66 6.90
C LEU A 523 -12.24 9.40 5.85
N ASP A 524 -12.28 10.16 4.74
CA ASP A 524 -13.34 10.09 3.73
C ASP A 524 -13.56 8.69 3.18
N GLU A 525 -12.48 7.93 2.99
CA GLU A 525 -12.51 6.56 2.46
C GLU A 525 -12.49 5.50 3.59
N TYR A 526 -12.63 5.93 4.84
CA TYR A 526 -12.61 5.01 5.96
C TYR A 526 -13.98 4.35 6.14
N PHE A 527 -13.99 3.05 6.49
CA PHE A 527 -15.20 2.26 6.71
C PHE A 527 -16.22 2.98 7.61
N THR A 528 -15.76 3.54 8.75
CA THR A 528 -16.62 4.19 9.73
C THR A 528 -17.31 5.45 9.24
N SER A 529 -16.77 6.09 8.22
CA SER A 529 -17.32 7.33 7.64
C SER A 529 -18.63 7.10 6.86
N ALA A 530 -18.91 5.85 6.53
CA ALA A 530 -20.17 5.50 5.88
C ALA A 530 -21.40 5.90 6.73
N LEU A 531 -21.37 5.60 8.03
CA LEU A 531 -22.43 5.97 8.96
C LEU A 531 -22.53 7.49 9.14
N VAL A 532 -21.38 8.16 9.24
CA VAL A 532 -21.31 9.63 9.36
C VAL A 532 -21.95 10.31 8.15
N TYR A 533 -21.55 9.91 6.95
CA TYR A 533 -22.11 10.48 5.72
C TYR A 533 -23.58 10.13 5.51
N ALA A 534 -24.02 8.95 5.95
CA ALA A 534 -25.43 8.58 5.89
C ALA A 534 -26.29 9.48 6.81
N TRP A 535 -25.83 9.76 8.03
CA TRP A 535 -26.50 10.70 8.93
C TRP A 535 -26.45 12.14 8.42
N ALA A 536 -25.32 12.61 7.89
CA ALA A 536 -25.18 13.93 7.29
C ALA A 536 -26.13 14.11 6.08
N ALA A 537 -26.24 13.07 5.26
CA ALA A 537 -27.21 13.05 4.15
C ALA A 537 -28.65 13.17 4.67
N ARG A 538 -29.01 12.39 5.69
CA ARG A 538 -30.34 12.40 6.26
C ARG A 538 -30.71 13.75 6.91
N ALA A 539 -29.76 14.36 7.64
CA ALA A 539 -29.93 15.69 8.25
C ALA A 539 -30.15 16.76 7.17
N ALA A 540 -29.33 16.78 6.11
CA ALA A 540 -29.46 17.72 5.00
C ALA A 540 -30.81 17.57 4.26
N LEU A 541 -31.22 16.33 4.00
CA LEU A 541 -32.50 16.05 3.35
C LEU A 541 -33.70 16.51 4.22
N HIS A 542 -33.61 16.32 5.54
CA HIS A 542 -34.63 16.81 6.44
C HIS A 542 -34.75 18.33 6.46
N GLN A 543 -33.65 19.04 6.30
CA GLN A 543 -33.61 20.51 6.18
C GLN A 543 -34.04 20.99 4.78
N GLY A 544 -34.33 20.11 3.83
CA GLY A 544 -34.71 20.44 2.45
C GLY A 544 -33.52 20.72 1.52
N ASP A 545 -32.27 20.60 1.98
CA ASP A 545 -31.08 20.71 1.14
C ASP A 545 -30.81 19.40 0.39
N ILE A 546 -31.54 19.24 -0.72
CA ILE A 546 -31.45 18.04 -1.57
C ILE A 546 -30.05 17.90 -2.19
N SER A 547 -29.39 19.01 -2.56
CA SER A 547 -28.07 18.99 -3.19
C SER A 547 -27.01 18.45 -2.24
N ARG A 548 -26.94 19.00 -1.04
CA ARG A 548 -26.02 18.58 0.02
C ARG A 548 -26.33 17.14 0.47
N GLY A 549 -27.60 16.80 0.61
CA GLY A 549 -28.02 15.45 0.95
C GLY A 549 -27.57 14.41 -0.08
N ARG A 550 -27.73 14.67 -1.38
CA ARG A 550 -27.22 13.82 -2.44
C ARG A 550 -25.69 13.73 -2.45
N SER A 551 -25.00 14.81 -2.15
CA SER A 551 -23.53 14.82 -2.08
C SER A 551 -23.02 13.87 -0.97
N TYR A 552 -23.57 13.98 0.24
CA TYR A 552 -23.20 13.09 1.35
C TYR A 552 -23.60 11.64 1.08
N LEU A 553 -24.79 11.41 0.52
CA LEU A 553 -25.24 10.06 0.20
C LEU A 553 -24.32 9.38 -0.83
N ARG A 554 -23.81 10.13 -1.82
CA ARG A 554 -22.81 9.60 -2.77
C ARG A 554 -21.52 9.18 -2.06
N ARG A 555 -21.03 10.00 -1.09
CA ARG A 555 -19.84 9.64 -0.29
C ARG A 555 -20.10 8.34 0.51
N ALA A 556 -21.22 8.24 1.19
CA ALA A 556 -21.60 7.01 1.88
C ALA A 556 -21.71 5.80 0.93
N ALA A 557 -22.30 6.00 -0.26
CA ALA A 557 -22.48 4.94 -1.24
C ALA A 557 -21.17 4.40 -1.82
N ARG A 558 -20.10 5.21 -1.91
CA ARG A 558 -18.77 4.75 -2.32
C ARG A 558 -18.19 3.74 -1.33
N LEU A 559 -18.49 3.89 -0.05
CA LEU A 559 -18.00 3.01 1.01
C LEU A 559 -18.77 1.70 1.14
N ARG A 560 -19.89 1.51 0.41
CA ARG A 560 -20.70 0.28 0.43
C ARG A 560 -19.90 -1.01 0.20
N PRO A 561 -18.86 -1.06 -0.65
CA PRO A 561 -18.05 -2.28 -0.79
C PRO A 561 -17.36 -2.74 0.48
N LEU A 562 -17.11 -1.83 1.42
CA LEU A 562 -16.50 -2.12 2.71
C LEU A 562 -17.51 -2.64 3.73
N LEU A 563 -18.81 -2.33 3.53
CA LEU A 563 -19.89 -2.66 4.46
C LEU A 563 -20.32 -4.12 4.30
N THR A 564 -19.73 -5.00 5.10
CA THR A 564 -19.95 -6.45 5.02
C THR A 564 -20.46 -7.00 6.36
N TYR A 565 -20.81 -8.29 6.36
CA TYR A 565 -21.21 -9.02 7.57
C TYR A 565 -20.08 -9.19 8.61
N MET A 566 -18.85 -8.85 8.25
CA MET A 566 -17.71 -8.92 9.17
C MET A 566 -17.78 -7.86 10.27
N LEU A 567 -18.27 -6.66 9.93
CA LEU A 567 -18.53 -5.58 10.88
C LEU A 567 -20.02 -5.21 10.81
N PRO A 568 -20.89 -6.09 11.29
CA PRO A 568 -22.31 -6.12 10.90
C PRO A 568 -23.11 -4.93 11.42
N VAL A 569 -22.81 -4.47 12.64
CA VAL A 569 -23.58 -3.41 13.31
C VAL A 569 -23.45 -2.10 12.52
N VAL A 570 -22.22 -1.60 12.34
CA VAL A 570 -21.97 -0.33 11.61
C VAL A 570 -22.39 -0.45 10.15
N SER A 571 -22.18 -1.63 9.53
CA SER A 571 -22.58 -1.89 8.16
C SER A 571 -24.10 -1.79 8.00
N ALA A 572 -24.85 -2.51 8.81
CA ALA A 572 -26.31 -2.51 8.73
C ALA A 572 -26.91 -1.13 9.05
N GLN A 573 -26.42 -0.46 10.10
CA GLN A 573 -26.87 0.90 10.45
C GLN A 573 -26.62 1.88 9.29
N SER A 574 -25.40 1.87 8.72
CA SER A 574 -25.06 2.74 7.58
C SER A 574 -25.97 2.52 6.39
N LEU A 575 -26.21 1.26 6.04
CA LEU A 575 -27.07 0.89 4.91
C LEU A 575 -28.54 1.24 5.17
N LEU A 576 -29.05 1.08 6.40
CA LEU A 576 -30.42 1.46 6.77
C LEU A 576 -30.62 2.98 6.68
N GLU A 577 -29.63 3.78 7.13
CA GLU A 577 -29.73 5.23 7.00
C GLU A 577 -29.63 5.68 5.54
N MET A 578 -28.79 5.02 4.71
CA MET A 578 -28.80 5.24 3.27
C MET A 578 -30.15 4.88 2.63
N ALA A 579 -30.78 3.75 3.05
CA ALA A 579 -32.09 3.37 2.56
C ALA A 579 -33.15 4.45 2.82
N ARG A 580 -33.14 5.03 4.04
CA ARG A 580 -34.03 6.15 4.40
C ARG A 580 -33.79 7.37 3.49
N CYS A 581 -32.53 7.69 3.21
CA CYS A 581 -32.18 8.79 2.30
C CYS A 581 -32.67 8.53 0.86
N TYR A 582 -32.48 7.31 0.33
CA TYR A 582 -32.96 6.95 -1.00
C TYR A 582 -34.51 7.01 -1.09
N ILE A 583 -35.19 6.54 -0.04
CA ILE A 583 -36.66 6.67 0.03
C ILE A 583 -37.09 8.14 0.01
N THR A 584 -36.45 8.98 0.81
CA THR A 584 -36.72 10.44 0.83
C THR A 584 -36.49 11.10 -0.53
N LEU A 585 -35.50 10.64 -1.27
CA LEU A 585 -35.15 11.11 -2.61
C LEU A 585 -35.99 10.49 -3.71
N ASN A 586 -36.96 9.63 -3.36
CA ASN A 586 -37.81 8.88 -4.29
C ASN A 586 -36.97 8.02 -5.28
N ASP A 587 -35.86 7.40 -4.78
CA ASP A 587 -35.05 6.42 -5.50
C ASP A 587 -35.29 5.00 -4.92
N PRO A 588 -36.34 4.31 -5.36
CA PRO A 588 -36.65 2.96 -4.86
C PRO A 588 -35.62 1.92 -5.31
N GLY A 589 -34.91 2.15 -6.42
CA GLY A 589 -33.84 1.27 -6.90
C GLY A 589 -32.63 1.29 -5.96
N GLY A 590 -32.17 2.48 -5.56
CA GLY A 590 -31.11 2.67 -4.59
C GLY A 590 -31.48 2.09 -3.22
N ALA A 591 -32.71 2.38 -2.75
CA ALA A 591 -33.19 1.83 -1.49
C ALA A 591 -33.23 0.29 -1.50
N ALA A 592 -33.75 -0.33 -2.55
CA ALA A 592 -33.79 -1.78 -2.67
C ALA A 592 -32.39 -2.40 -2.67
N ALA A 593 -31.44 -1.81 -3.38
CA ALA A 593 -30.06 -2.32 -3.47
C ALA A 593 -29.35 -2.31 -2.11
N VAL A 594 -29.50 -1.25 -1.29
CA VAL A 594 -28.90 -1.22 0.05
C VAL A 594 -29.63 -2.13 1.04
N LEU A 595 -30.95 -2.24 0.94
CA LEU A 595 -31.73 -3.16 1.80
C LEU A 595 -31.44 -4.63 1.49
N THR A 596 -31.20 -5.00 0.23
CA THR A 596 -30.73 -6.35 -0.11
C THR A 596 -29.37 -6.62 0.58
N GLN A 597 -28.47 -5.65 0.58
CA GLN A 597 -27.19 -5.80 1.28
C GLN A 597 -27.37 -5.94 2.81
N VAL A 598 -28.33 -5.24 3.40
CA VAL A 598 -28.70 -5.45 4.83
C VAL A 598 -29.20 -6.88 5.06
N GLN A 599 -30.06 -7.40 4.17
CA GLN A 599 -30.53 -8.79 4.27
C GLN A 599 -29.41 -9.81 4.20
N ASP A 600 -28.41 -9.60 3.32
CA ASP A 600 -27.23 -10.44 3.24
C ASP A 600 -26.44 -10.44 4.57
N ILE A 601 -26.30 -9.26 5.21
CA ILE A 601 -25.63 -9.13 6.51
C ILE A 601 -26.42 -9.83 7.60
N VAL A 602 -27.73 -9.58 7.70
CA VAL A 602 -28.62 -10.19 8.70
C VAL A 602 -28.70 -11.71 8.51
N GLY A 603 -28.65 -12.19 7.26
CA GLY A 603 -28.60 -13.64 6.97
C GLY A 603 -27.37 -14.33 7.56
N GLN A 604 -26.23 -13.62 7.64
CA GLN A 604 -24.99 -14.11 8.26
C GLN A 604 -24.91 -13.84 9.77
N ARG A 605 -25.60 -12.81 10.25
CA ARG A 605 -25.64 -12.34 11.64
C ARG A 605 -27.08 -12.05 12.05
N PRO A 606 -27.83 -13.06 12.47
CA PRO A 606 -29.29 -12.92 12.68
C PRO A 606 -29.65 -12.11 13.92
N ASP A 607 -28.80 -12.10 14.94
CA ASP A 607 -29.05 -11.35 16.19
C ASP A 607 -28.32 -9.99 16.19
N LEU A 608 -28.90 -9.03 15.49
CA LEU A 608 -28.48 -7.63 15.47
C LEU A 608 -29.53 -6.72 16.14
N GLY A 609 -30.21 -7.21 17.17
CA GLY A 609 -31.21 -6.49 17.92
C GLY A 609 -32.38 -5.98 17.05
N ILE A 610 -32.59 -4.65 17.07
CA ILE A 610 -33.71 -4.05 16.31
C ILE A 610 -33.45 -3.90 14.79
N LEU A 611 -32.24 -4.10 14.31
CA LEU A 611 -31.87 -3.79 12.91
C LEU A 611 -32.61 -4.65 11.88
N PRO A 612 -32.82 -5.97 12.10
CA PRO A 612 -33.63 -6.78 11.18
C PRO A 612 -35.04 -6.26 11.05
N ALA A 613 -35.70 -5.94 12.16
CA ALA A 613 -37.07 -5.41 12.16
C ALA A 613 -37.15 -4.01 11.51
N LEU A 614 -36.12 -3.20 11.60
CA LEU A 614 -36.00 -1.92 10.89
C LEU A 614 -35.89 -2.13 9.38
N ALA A 615 -35.09 -3.11 8.94
CA ALA A 615 -34.98 -3.47 7.54
C ALA A 615 -36.32 -3.93 6.95
N ASP A 616 -37.03 -4.78 7.66
CA ASP A 616 -38.35 -5.28 7.23
C ASP A 616 -39.38 -4.13 7.10
N ARG A 617 -39.41 -3.21 8.05
CA ARG A 617 -40.27 -2.01 7.97
C ARG A 617 -39.94 -1.15 6.75
N LEU A 618 -38.66 -0.94 6.43
CA LEU A 618 -38.26 -0.16 5.26
C LEU A 618 -38.59 -0.89 3.95
N HIS A 619 -38.47 -2.22 3.91
CA HIS A 619 -38.91 -3.04 2.78
C HIS A 619 -40.40 -2.96 2.54
N ALA A 620 -41.19 -3.08 3.59
CA ALA A 620 -42.67 -2.93 3.50
C ALA A 620 -43.06 -1.53 3.00
N GLY A 621 -42.35 -0.48 3.46
CA GLY A 621 -42.54 0.88 2.98
C GLY A 621 -42.23 1.06 1.49
N LEU A 622 -41.19 0.37 0.98
CA LEU A 622 -40.82 0.39 -0.44
C LEU A 622 -41.90 -0.25 -1.35
N ALA A 623 -42.61 -1.28 -0.88
CA ALA A 623 -43.65 -1.92 -1.64
C ALA A 623 -44.79 -0.95 -1.99
N THR A 624 -44.95 0.14 -1.23
CA THR A 624 -45.96 1.19 -1.47
C THR A 624 -45.49 2.25 -2.48
N ILE A 625 -44.18 2.31 -2.75
CA ILE A 625 -43.59 3.27 -3.69
C ILE A 625 -43.54 2.61 -5.07
N LYS A 626 -44.32 3.11 -6.06
CA LYS A 626 -44.27 2.59 -7.43
C LYS A 626 -42.86 2.78 -8.04
N ALA A 627 -42.08 1.68 -8.15
CA ALA A 627 -40.77 1.67 -8.77
C ALA A 627 -40.85 2.04 -10.27
N ARG A 628 -40.35 3.16 -10.69
CA ARG A 628 -40.31 3.55 -12.11
C ARG A 628 -38.94 3.92 -12.67
N ALA A 629 -37.89 3.97 -11.92
CA ALA A 629 -36.54 4.24 -12.49
C ALA A 629 -35.49 3.43 -11.76
N ILE A 630 -34.74 2.64 -12.50
CA ILE A 630 -33.49 2.06 -12.02
C ILE A 630 -32.48 3.21 -12.06
N GLY A 631 -32.17 3.81 -10.92
CA GLY A 631 -31.16 4.85 -10.79
C GLY A 631 -29.74 4.26 -10.72
N PRO A 632 -28.71 5.07 -10.89
CA PRO A 632 -27.30 4.66 -10.80
C PRO A 632 -26.90 4.09 -9.43
N SER A 633 -27.61 4.47 -8.40
CA SER A 633 -27.44 3.98 -7.03
C SER A 633 -27.89 2.53 -6.85
N ALA A 634 -28.49 1.90 -7.84
CA ALA A 634 -28.91 0.50 -7.82
C ALA A 634 -27.77 -0.51 -7.95
N LEU A 635 -26.52 -0.06 -8.03
CA LEU A 635 -25.38 -0.94 -8.05
C LEU A 635 -25.21 -1.67 -6.71
N THR A 636 -24.97 -2.98 -6.79
CA THR A 636 -24.67 -3.80 -5.61
C THR A 636 -23.26 -3.52 -5.09
N ALA A 637 -22.94 -3.95 -3.86
CA ALA A 637 -21.60 -3.84 -3.30
C ALA A 637 -20.53 -4.53 -4.17
N ALA A 638 -20.87 -5.68 -4.77
CA ALA A 638 -19.96 -6.40 -5.67
C ALA A 638 -19.71 -5.62 -6.98
N GLU A 639 -20.74 -4.99 -7.55
CA GLU A 639 -20.63 -4.16 -8.74
C GLU A 639 -19.86 -2.87 -8.47
N LEU A 640 -20.01 -2.28 -7.26
CA LEU A 640 -19.26 -1.11 -6.84
C LEU A 640 -17.76 -1.42 -6.65
N ARG A 641 -17.39 -2.62 -6.16
CA ARG A 641 -15.98 -3.05 -6.11
C ARG A 641 -15.35 -3.21 -7.49
N LEU A 642 -16.13 -3.65 -8.46
CA LEU A 642 -15.67 -3.84 -9.83
C LEU A 642 -15.56 -2.52 -10.60
N LEU A 643 -16.34 -1.53 -10.24
CA LEU A 643 -16.48 -0.27 -10.98
C LEU A 643 -15.15 0.51 -11.14
N PRO A 644 -14.30 0.70 -10.10
CA PRO A 644 -13.01 1.36 -10.24
C PRO A 644 -12.06 0.64 -11.21
N LEU A 645 -12.10 -0.70 -11.23
CA LEU A 645 -11.27 -1.50 -12.11
C LEU A 645 -11.66 -1.38 -13.58
N LEU A 646 -12.87 -0.87 -13.88
CA LEU A 646 -13.28 -0.54 -15.24
C LEU A 646 -12.60 0.72 -15.78
N SER A 647 -12.11 1.60 -14.93
CA SER A 647 -11.35 2.78 -15.35
C SER A 647 -9.89 2.47 -15.66
N THR A 648 -9.40 1.27 -15.28
CA THR A 648 -8.04 0.79 -15.55
C THR A 648 -7.93 0.15 -16.93
N HIS A 649 -6.73 -0.23 -17.34
CA HIS A 649 -6.46 -0.96 -18.59
C HIS A 649 -6.61 -2.49 -18.46
N LEU A 650 -6.96 -3.00 -17.27
CA LEU A 650 -7.04 -4.43 -17.00
C LEU A 650 -8.10 -5.13 -17.87
N SER A 651 -7.76 -6.30 -18.38
CA SER A 651 -8.71 -7.20 -19.05
C SER A 651 -9.63 -7.89 -18.04
N PHE A 652 -10.74 -8.48 -18.50
CA PHE A 652 -11.66 -9.18 -17.59
C PHE A 652 -11.04 -10.37 -16.84
N PRO A 653 -10.14 -11.17 -17.42
CA PRO A 653 -9.41 -12.19 -16.69
C PRO A 653 -8.51 -11.62 -15.60
N GLU A 654 -7.87 -10.48 -15.86
CA GLU A 654 -7.01 -9.81 -14.90
C GLU A 654 -7.82 -9.20 -13.75
N ILE A 655 -8.95 -8.57 -14.05
CA ILE A 655 -9.91 -8.09 -13.03
C ILE A 655 -10.43 -9.27 -12.18
N ALA A 656 -10.65 -10.42 -12.79
CA ALA A 656 -11.10 -11.60 -12.07
C ALA A 656 -10.04 -12.09 -11.08
N THR A 657 -8.77 -12.06 -11.47
CA THR A 657 -7.64 -12.38 -10.59
C THR A 657 -7.54 -11.38 -9.44
N GLU A 658 -7.65 -10.08 -9.72
CA GLU A 658 -7.58 -9.01 -8.72
C GLU A 658 -8.67 -9.11 -7.65
N LEU A 659 -9.88 -9.50 -8.06
CA LEU A 659 -11.04 -9.62 -7.16
C LEU A 659 -11.24 -11.03 -6.59
N PHE A 660 -10.34 -11.97 -6.88
CA PHE A 660 -10.48 -13.40 -6.51
C PHE A 660 -11.80 -14.00 -6.98
N LEU A 661 -12.22 -13.65 -8.21
CA LEU A 661 -13.47 -14.11 -8.84
C LEU A 661 -13.19 -14.92 -10.11
N SER A 662 -14.21 -15.64 -10.59
CA SER A 662 -14.11 -16.26 -11.91
C SER A 662 -14.27 -15.22 -13.03
N PRO A 663 -13.60 -15.36 -14.19
CA PRO A 663 -13.80 -14.48 -15.35
C PRO A 663 -15.27 -14.42 -15.80
N HIS A 664 -16.02 -15.51 -15.60
CA HIS A 664 -17.45 -15.56 -15.90
C HIS A 664 -18.26 -14.66 -14.96
N THR A 665 -17.92 -14.65 -13.68
CA THR A 665 -18.56 -13.81 -12.67
C THR A 665 -18.33 -12.32 -12.97
N VAL A 666 -17.09 -11.95 -13.31
CA VAL A 666 -16.74 -10.58 -13.71
C VAL A 666 -17.53 -10.17 -14.95
N LYS A 667 -17.58 -11.01 -15.98
CA LYS A 667 -18.34 -10.72 -17.20
C LYS A 667 -19.84 -10.57 -16.96
N SER A 668 -20.42 -11.36 -16.05
CA SER A 668 -21.82 -11.26 -15.64
C SER A 668 -22.11 -9.95 -14.90
N GLN A 669 -21.27 -9.60 -13.94
CA GLN A 669 -21.38 -8.33 -13.20
C GLN A 669 -21.21 -7.12 -14.13
N MET A 670 -20.28 -7.18 -15.08
CA MET A 670 -20.10 -6.15 -16.10
C MET A 670 -21.36 -5.90 -16.91
N LYS A 671 -22.00 -6.96 -17.40
CA LYS A 671 -23.28 -6.83 -18.14
C LYS A 671 -24.35 -6.17 -17.27
N SER A 672 -24.38 -6.51 -15.98
CA SER A 672 -25.32 -5.92 -15.03
C SER A 672 -25.03 -4.43 -14.80
N ILE A 673 -23.76 -4.04 -14.60
CA ILE A 673 -23.34 -2.65 -14.48
C ILE A 673 -23.74 -1.86 -15.72
N TYR A 674 -23.42 -2.35 -16.93
CA TYR A 674 -23.76 -1.66 -18.18
C TYR A 674 -25.27 -1.41 -18.28
N ARG A 675 -26.07 -2.44 -17.99
CA ARG A 675 -27.53 -2.31 -17.99
C ARG A 675 -28.03 -1.27 -16.98
N LYS A 676 -27.47 -1.26 -15.77
CA LYS A 676 -27.90 -0.35 -14.69
C LYS A 676 -27.46 1.09 -14.94
N LEU A 677 -26.34 1.29 -15.60
CA LEU A 677 -25.83 2.61 -15.97
C LEU A 677 -26.34 3.11 -17.33
N GLY A 678 -27.09 2.29 -18.07
CA GLY A 678 -27.52 2.62 -19.44
C GLY A 678 -26.36 2.75 -20.42
N ALA A 679 -25.28 1.99 -20.22
CA ALA A 679 -24.07 1.98 -21.04
C ALA A 679 -24.02 0.72 -21.91
N THR A 680 -23.39 0.81 -23.07
CA THR A 680 -23.15 -0.32 -23.98
C THR A 680 -21.67 -0.70 -24.06
N THR A 681 -20.79 0.20 -23.66
CA THR A 681 -19.33 0.02 -23.68
C THR A 681 -18.69 0.31 -22.32
N ARG A 682 -17.48 -0.22 -22.11
CA ARG A 682 -16.67 0.04 -20.92
C ARG A 682 -16.43 1.55 -20.71
N THR A 683 -16.06 2.25 -21.77
CA THR A 683 -15.81 3.69 -21.73
C THR A 683 -17.06 4.46 -21.35
N GLN A 684 -18.22 4.14 -21.95
CA GLN A 684 -19.50 4.76 -21.58
C GLN A 684 -19.86 4.49 -20.12
N ALA A 685 -19.64 3.28 -19.62
CA ALA A 685 -19.91 2.96 -18.21
C ALA A 685 -19.03 3.79 -17.27
N VAL A 686 -17.74 3.95 -17.58
CA VAL A 686 -16.82 4.77 -16.80
C VAL A 686 -17.22 6.25 -16.84
N THR A 687 -17.50 6.81 -18.03
CA THR A 687 -17.96 8.20 -18.17
C THR A 687 -19.23 8.43 -17.36
N ARG A 688 -20.21 7.53 -17.52
CA ARG A 688 -21.47 7.63 -16.79
C ARG A 688 -21.30 7.52 -15.28
N SER A 689 -20.38 6.68 -14.82
CA SER A 689 -20.07 6.54 -13.40
C SER A 689 -19.42 7.81 -12.82
N ARG A 690 -18.58 8.50 -13.58
CA ARG A 690 -18.02 9.81 -13.20
C ARG A 690 -19.09 10.90 -13.14
N GLU A 691 -19.95 11.00 -14.14
CA GLU A 691 -21.09 11.94 -14.13
C GLU A 691 -21.99 11.75 -12.91
N LEU A 692 -22.13 10.52 -12.47
CA LEU A 692 -22.95 10.15 -11.32
C LEU A 692 -22.20 10.22 -9.98
N GLY A 693 -20.89 10.55 -10.01
CA GLY A 693 -20.05 10.68 -8.84
C GLY A 693 -19.77 9.35 -8.13
N LEU A 694 -19.85 8.23 -8.85
CA LEU A 694 -19.51 6.89 -8.37
C LEU A 694 -18.02 6.57 -8.56
N LEU A 695 -17.36 7.30 -9.44
CA LEU A 695 -15.92 7.33 -9.65
C LEU A 695 -15.46 8.78 -9.59
N ASP A 696 -14.22 8.98 -9.17
CA ASP A 696 -13.59 10.30 -9.24
C ASP A 696 -13.35 10.71 -10.69
N ALA A 697 -13.30 12.03 -10.91
CA ALA A 697 -13.25 12.62 -12.25
C ALA A 697 -11.99 12.25 -13.01
#